data_84188e3bf77c08183abe88f5ab710644
#
_entry.id   84188e3bf77c08183abe88f5ab710644
#
_cell.length_a   1.000
_cell.length_b   1.000
_cell.length_c   1.000
_cell.angle_alpha   90.00
_cell.angle_beta   90.00
_cell.angle_gamma   90.00
#
_symmetry.space_group_name_H-M   'P 1'
#
loop_
_entity.id
_entity.type
_entity.pdbx_description
1 polymer ?
#
loop_
_entity_poly.entity_id
_entity_poly.type
_entity_poly.pdbx_seq_one_letter_code
_entity_poly.pdbx_strand_id
1 'polypeptide(L)'
;MKIKISNQMLNCLLAALAAGILFAENLSLTPKILLIICATITAAALIFPRRIYQILGLIIFFALGIFRFYAVDNLPANDISKFEGQTLRVTGIIRDEPQIKIMANGLTQQRFIVDVETAGKNLAGGGLIVTAYNEPKPARIGDKITAEGKIKFITGYKNPGQIDTATRMKSDGITARMSAGKNGVEIEPREGNFWTKFLRIVAAIRQHYKNSMTQIMSNEDAAAIFAMLFGGYAGLNPELVEDFATTGIVHILSVSGSHMSLLAAATAWLCLFLKFPRWATVALGFFVIGTYTLLSGMLPQVIRSAAMGALVFLGTALRLESVGARLLSLTALAMLINSPLLIFDISFQLSFSSTAGLMYLAGDLRARMENLPYWFKAPAAMTLSAQLASLPIVIWYFNQVSLSSVLANVFVMPLLEIVIVGGLLGGIVALILPFLGRIFFVVESLIFGTGAELNHLFARLPLSSLQVPTLGFGAGAIYYLALIFRRAEILLALIIILAVSFFKAGGDVEVNFVDVGQGDCAVVLTPHRKCLIFDTGGVREKTFDVGGRVVIPYLKHENIYAVDTIFLSHAHEDHSAGAGSIIKKMPVREIITANEPKSEYAAVFGISATKLDNLRAGKAGEVFEIDGVEVKILYAPKSGTGNEISNVYQIRYGGVSFLITGDLISENEAEILRAGIDVSSTVLKVSHHGSRTSSSEEFLRAVNPKVAVICVVYGNNFNHPRAEVLEKLEKVGAKIYRTDIDGLIKFKTDGKKLTVSTFGD
;
A
#
# COMPACT_ATOMS: atom_id res chain seq x y z
N MET A 1 -45.71 -3.72 -13.51
CA MET A 1 -45.47 -2.82 -12.37
C MET A 1 -43.99 -2.36 -12.47
N LYS A 2 -43.74 -1.11 -12.95
CA LYS A 2 -42.39 -0.55 -13.03
C LYS A 2 -41.97 -0.12 -11.63
N ILE A 3 -41.12 -0.91 -10.95
CA ILE A 3 -40.51 -0.51 -9.69
C ILE A 3 -39.48 0.58 -10.01
N LYS A 4 -39.83 1.84 -9.80
CA LYS A 4 -38.89 2.97 -9.92
C LYS A 4 -38.09 3.01 -8.61
N ILE A 5 -36.93 2.37 -8.57
CA ILE A 5 -35.99 2.49 -7.44
C ILE A 5 -35.48 3.94 -7.44
N SER A 6 -35.69 4.65 -6.33
CA SER A 6 -35.18 6.03 -6.17
C SER A 6 -33.65 6.00 -5.98
N ASN A 7 -32.96 7.11 -6.32
CA ASN A 7 -31.51 7.24 -6.06
C ASN A 7 -31.20 7.04 -4.56
N GLN A 8 -32.06 7.55 -3.68
CA GLN A 8 -31.91 7.38 -2.23
C GLN A 8 -31.95 5.91 -1.82
N MET A 9 -32.91 5.14 -2.36
CA MET A 9 -33.01 3.71 -2.05
C MET A 9 -31.77 2.95 -2.53
N LEU A 10 -31.25 3.26 -3.71
CA LEU A 10 -30.03 2.62 -4.24
C LEU A 10 -28.80 2.91 -3.37
N ASN A 11 -28.64 4.16 -2.92
CA ASN A 11 -27.58 4.53 -2.00
C ASN A 11 -27.70 3.82 -0.64
N CYS A 12 -28.94 3.67 -0.14
CA CYS A 12 -29.18 2.92 1.09
C CYS A 12 -28.85 1.41 0.95
N LEU A 13 -29.16 0.80 -0.21
CA LEU A 13 -28.78 -0.59 -0.50
C LEU A 13 -27.26 -0.76 -0.58
N LEU A 14 -26.56 0.17 -1.20
CA LEU A 14 -25.10 0.20 -1.23
C LEU A 14 -24.51 0.32 0.17
N ALA A 15 -25.03 1.24 0.98
CA ALA A 15 -24.61 1.43 2.36
C ALA A 15 -24.87 0.16 3.22
N ALA A 16 -26.00 -0.52 3.03
CA ALA A 16 -26.31 -1.75 3.71
C ALA A 16 -25.36 -2.88 3.32
N LEU A 17 -25.06 -3.04 2.03
CA LEU A 17 -24.07 -4.01 1.53
C LEU A 17 -22.68 -3.75 2.12
N ALA A 18 -22.22 -2.51 2.06
CA ALA A 18 -20.93 -2.09 2.60
C ALA A 18 -20.85 -2.33 4.12
N ALA A 19 -21.89 -1.96 4.86
CA ALA A 19 -21.97 -2.22 6.29
C ALA A 19 -21.92 -3.72 6.61
N GLY A 20 -22.58 -4.56 5.81
CA GLY A 20 -22.53 -6.01 5.96
C GLY A 20 -21.12 -6.59 5.75
N ILE A 21 -20.38 -6.08 4.77
CA ILE A 21 -19.00 -6.49 4.50
C ILE A 21 -18.09 -6.08 5.68
N LEU A 22 -18.16 -4.83 6.13
CA LEU A 22 -17.37 -4.30 7.25
C LEU A 22 -17.70 -5.00 8.57
N PHE A 23 -18.96 -5.36 8.78
CA PHE A 23 -19.40 -6.11 9.95
C PHE A 23 -18.85 -7.55 9.97
N ALA A 24 -18.79 -8.18 8.80
CA ALA A 24 -18.29 -9.54 8.65
C ALA A 24 -16.80 -9.68 9.00
N GLU A 25 -15.99 -8.67 8.70
CA GLU A 25 -14.56 -8.63 9.06
C GLU A 25 -14.34 -8.77 10.58
N ASN A 26 -15.24 -8.19 11.39
CA ASN A 26 -15.13 -8.14 12.84
C ASN A 26 -15.90 -9.27 13.56
N LEU A 27 -16.50 -10.19 12.81
CA LEU A 27 -17.40 -11.19 13.41
C LEU A 27 -16.92 -12.62 13.18
N SER A 28 -16.78 -13.39 14.23
CA SER A 28 -16.45 -14.83 14.19
C SER A 28 -17.69 -15.76 14.02
N LEU A 29 -18.82 -15.24 13.53
CA LEU A 29 -20.06 -16.03 13.36
C LEU A 29 -20.01 -16.95 12.14
N THR A 30 -20.50 -18.18 12.30
CA THR A 30 -20.59 -19.11 11.16
C THR A 30 -21.62 -18.63 10.13
N PRO A 31 -21.30 -18.65 8.81
CA PRO A 31 -22.19 -18.17 7.74
C PRO A 31 -23.59 -18.82 7.75
N LYS A 32 -23.68 -20.04 8.27
CA LYS A 32 -24.96 -20.80 8.39
C LYS A 32 -25.99 -20.13 9.31
N ILE A 33 -25.56 -19.60 10.45
CA ILE A 33 -26.46 -18.93 11.41
C ILE A 33 -27.03 -17.66 10.78
N LEU A 34 -26.19 -16.92 10.02
CA LEU A 34 -26.62 -15.71 9.34
C LEU A 34 -27.61 -15.97 8.22
N LEU A 35 -27.39 -17.03 7.43
CA LEU A 35 -28.33 -17.47 6.39
C LEU A 35 -29.70 -17.82 6.99
N ILE A 36 -29.75 -18.47 8.16
CA ILE A 36 -30.98 -18.78 8.86
C ILE A 36 -31.67 -17.49 9.32
N ILE A 37 -30.95 -16.56 9.92
CA ILE A 37 -31.51 -15.27 10.37
C ILE A 37 -32.09 -14.51 9.17
N CYS A 38 -31.35 -14.42 8.04
CA CYS A 38 -31.79 -13.74 6.85
C CYS A 38 -32.99 -14.41 6.19
N ALA A 39 -33.03 -15.74 6.12
CA ALA A 39 -34.18 -16.50 5.61
C ALA A 39 -35.42 -16.27 6.48
N THR A 40 -35.27 -16.24 7.81
CA THR A 40 -36.37 -16.03 8.77
C THR A 40 -36.94 -14.61 8.66
N ILE A 41 -36.05 -13.59 8.56
CA ILE A 41 -36.43 -12.19 8.37
C ILE A 41 -37.11 -12.00 7.01
N THR A 42 -36.60 -12.63 5.94
CA THR A 42 -37.18 -12.57 4.60
C THR A 42 -38.57 -13.21 4.58
N ALA A 43 -38.75 -14.38 5.22
CA ALA A 43 -40.03 -15.04 5.32
C ALA A 43 -41.07 -14.22 6.14
N ALA A 44 -40.66 -13.64 7.26
CA ALA A 44 -41.48 -12.76 8.07
C ALA A 44 -41.95 -11.50 7.31
N ALA A 45 -41.11 -10.95 6.47
CA ALA A 45 -41.40 -9.72 5.76
C ALA A 45 -42.28 -9.89 4.50
N LEU A 46 -42.43 -11.10 3.97
CA LEU A 46 -43.40 -11.40 2.90
C LEU A 46 -44.86 -11.26 3.39
N ILE A 47 -45.09 -11.20 4.71
CA ILE A 47 -46.42 -11.14 5.36
C ILE A 47 -46.87 -9.67 5.57
N PHE A 48 -46.04 -8.65 5.36
CA PHE A 48 -46.28 -7.27 5.79
C PHE A 48 -46.41 -6.21 4.68
N PRO A 49 -47.00 -4.98 4.93
CA PRO A 49 -47.33 -4.01 3.87
C PRO A 49 -46.13 -3.23 3.25
N ARG A 50 -46.39 -2.55 2.12
CA ARG A 50 -45.42 -1.93 1.17
C ARG A 50 -44.18 -1.18 1.73
N ARG A 51 -44.22 -0.54 2.89
CA ARG A 51 -43.04 0.14 3.48
C ARG A 51 -41.96 -0.85 3.97
N ILE A 52 -42.34 -2.09 4.26
CA ILE A 52 -41.47 -3.15 4.77
C ILE A 52 -40.55 -3.69 3.66
N TYR A 53 -40.95 -3.64 2.38
CA TYR A 53 -40.07 -4.06 1.27
C TYR A 53 -38.77 -3.25 1.18
N GLN A 54 -38.76 -1.98 1.61
CA GLN A 54 -37.55 -1.16 1.65
C GLN A 54 -36.61 -1.64 2.76
N ILE A 55 -37.14 -1.84 3.96
CA ILE A 55 -36.38 -2.37 5.11
C ILE A 55 -35.87 -3.77 4.79
N LEU A 56 -36.68 -4.58 4.16
CA LEU A 56 -36.32 -5.93 3.71
C LEU A 56 -35.15 -5.89 2.73
N GLY A 57 -35.21 -4.99 1.74
CA GLY A 57 -34.11 -4.77 0.80
C GLY A 57 -32.79 -4.42 1.50
N LEU A 58 -32.84 -3.57 2.53
CA LEU A 58 -31.64 -3.21 3.31
C LEU A 58 -31.07 -4.43 4.07
N ILE A 59 -31.94 -5.21 4.70
CA ILE A 59 -31.52 -6.42 5.43
C ILE A 59 -30.93 -7.47 4.47
N ILE A 60 -31.56 -7.67 3.30
CA ILE A 60 -31.06 -8.62 2.30
C ILE A 60 -29.67 -8.19 1.80
N PHE A 61 -29.46 -6.91 1.51
CA PHE A 61 -28.16 -6.43 1.02
C PHE A 61 -27.10 -6.44 2.11
N PHE A 62 -27.45 -6.14 3.36
CA PHE A 62 -26.56 -6.31 4.50
C PHE A 62 -26.12 -7.78 4.67
N ALA A 63 -27.06 -8.69 4.64
CA ALA A 63 -26.79 -10.12 4.70
C ALA A 63 -25.99 -10.64 3.51
N LEU A 64 -26.28 -10.13 2.30
CA LEU A 64 -25.51 -10.43 1.09
C LEU A 64 -24.06 -9.98 1.25
N GLY A 65 -23.82 -8.81 1.85
CA GLY A 65 -22.48 -8.31 2.16
C GLY A 65 -21.69 -9.27 3.03
N ILE A 66 -22.30 -9.73 4.13
CA ILE A 66 -21.67 -10.71 5.01
C ILE A 66 -21.41 -12.04 4.28
N PHE A 67 -22.41 -12.56 3.58
CA PHE A 67 -22.26 -13.82 2.84
C PHE A 67 -21.15 -13.75 1.80
N ARG A 68 -21.10 -12.66 1.03
CA ARG A 68 -20.07 -12.48 -0.01
C ARG A 68 -18.68 -12.34 0.59
N PHE A 69 -18.53 -11.64 1.72
CA PHE A 69 -17.27 -11.55 2.43
C PHE A 69 -16.76 -12.94 2.81
N TYR A 70 -17.57 -13.72 3.54
CA TYR A 70 -17.18 -15.06 3.95
C TYR A 70 -16.94 -16.02 2.77
N ALA A 71 -17.69 -15.88 1.67
CA ALA A 71 -17.50 -16.71 0.49
C ALA A 71 -16.14 -16.47 -0.21
N VAL A 72 -15.59 -15.25 -0.10
CA VAL A 72 -14.27 -14.90 -0.66
C VAL A 72 -13.17 -15.10 0.38
N ASP A 73 -13.47 -14.87 1.65
CA ASP A 73 -12.49 -15.02 2.73
C ASP A 73 -12.15 -16.48 3.02
N ASN A 74 -13.13 -17.38 2.95
CA ASN A 74 -12.94 -18.83 3.10
C ASN A 74 -12.43 -19.44 1.78
N LEU A 75 -11.12 -19.56 1.68
CA LEU A 75 -10.48 -20.16 0.52
C LEU A 75 -10.81 -21.67 0.40
N PRO A 76 -10.97 -22.21 -0.81
CA PRO A 76 -11.21 -23.62 -1.06
C PRO A 76 -10.17 -24.52 -0.37
N ALA A 77 -10.53 -25.76 -0.06
CA ALA A 77 -9.63 -26.70 0.62
C ALA A 77 -8.38 -27.04 -0.22
N ASN A 78 -8.49 -26.94 -1.54
CA ASN A 78 -7.40 -27.13 -2.50
C ASN A 78 -6.68 -25.84 -2.90
N ASP A 79 -6.92 -24.71 -2.23
CA ASP A 79 -6.19 -23.47 -2.51
C ASP A 79 -4.70 -23.65 -2.18
N ILE A 80 -3.83 -23.09 -3.03
CA ILE A 80 -2.37 -23.20 -2.90
C ILE A 80 -1.86 -22.72 -1.54
N SER A 81 -2.54 -21.79 -0.90
CA SER A 81 -2.21 -21.31 0.44
C SER A 81 -2.30 -22.39 1.52
N LYS A 82 -3.13 -23.44 1.34
CA LYS A 82 -3.25 -24.55 2.27
C LYS A 82 -2.02 -25.45 2.32
N PHE A 83 -1.10 -25.31 1.37
CA PHE A 83 0.20 -26.01 1.32
C PHE A 83 1.34 -25.19 1.91
N GLU A 84 1.03 -24.20 2.71
CA GLU A 84 2.00 -23.32 3.34
C GLU A 84 3.09 -24.10 4.11
N GLY A 85 4.32 -23.56 4.07
CA GLY A 85 5.49 -24.14 4.73
C GLY A 85 6.09 -25.32 4.00
N GLN A 86 5.38 -25.93 3.06
CA GLN A 86 5.87 -27.09 2.30
C GLN A 86 6.73 -26.62 1.11
N THR A 87 7.80 -27.35 0.85
CA THR A 87 8.59 -27.19 -0.37
C THR A 87 8.07 -28.17 -1.40
N LEU A 88 7.42 -27.64 -2.44
CA LEU A 88 6.74 -28.45 -3.46
C LEU A 88 7.09 -27.97 -4.86
N ARG A 89 6.98 -28.90 -5.80
CA ARG A 89 6.96 -28.59 -7.24
C ARG A 89 5.52 -28.23 -7.63
N VAL A 90 5.32 -26.98 -8.06
CA VAL A 90 4.02 -26.43 -8.45
C VAL A 90 3.97 -26.25 -9.95
N THR A 91 2.88 -26.67 -10.58
CA THR A 91 2.61 -26.39 -12.00
C THR A 91 1.39 -25.52 -12.14
N GLY A 92 1.39 -24.65 -13.15
CA GLY A 92 0.26 -23.77 -13.43
C GLY A 92 0.45 -22.99 -14.73
N ILE A 93 -0.45 -22.06 -14.97
CA ILE A 93 -0.47 -21.22 -16.17
C ILE A 93 -0.13 -19.78 -15.81
N ILE A 94 0.75 -19.17 -16.58
CA ILE A 94 1.11 -17.75 -16.41
C ILE A 94 -0.10 -16.90 -16.74
N ARG A 95 -0.62 -16.17 -15.73
CA ARG A 95 -1.82 -15.33 -15.83
C ARG A 95 -1.53 -14.02 -16.54
N ASP A 96 -0.44 -13.35 -16.13
CA ASP A 96 -0.11 -11.99 -16.55
C ASP A 96 1.28 -11.93 -17.20
N GLU A 97 1.57 -10.79 -17.84
CA GLU A 97 2.89 -10.53 -18.41
C GLU A 97 3.99 -10.61 -17.34
N PRO A 98 5.04 -11.43 -17.51
CA PRO A 98 6.12 -11.55 -16.54
C PRO A 98 6.84 -10.24 -16.33
N GLN A 99 7.05 -9.87 -15.07
CA GLN A 99 7.77 -8.65 -14.70
C GLN A 99 9.25 -8.94 -14.50
N ILE A 100 10.11 -8.17 -15.16
CA ILE A 100 11.56 -8.29 -15.05
C ILE A 100 12.10 -7.03 -14.36
N LYS A 101 12.90 -7.22 -13.30
CA LYS A 101 13.58 -6.14 -12.58
C LYS A 101 15.06 -6.49 -12.45
N ILE A 102 15.93 -5.56 -12.84
CA ILE A 102 17.37 -5.66 -12.59
C ILE A 102 17.62 -5.11 -11.18
N MET A 103 18.29 -5.89 -10.35
CA MET A 103 18.60 -5.54 -8.97
C MET A 103 19.94 -4.78 -8.90
N ALA A 104 20.19 -4.12 -7.77
CA ALA A 104 21.41 -3.32 -7.56
C ALA A 104 22.72 -4.15 -7.67
N ASN A 105 22.67 -5.45 -7.37
CA ASN A 105 23.78 -6.39 -7.50
C ASN A 105 23.96 -6.96 -8.91
N GLY A 106 23.21 -6.48 -9.90
CA GLY A 106 23.24 -6.95 -11.29
C GLY A 106 22.44 -8.23 -11.56
N LEU A 107 21.89 -8.89 -10.53
CA LEU A 107 21.01 -10.04 -10.72
C LEU A 107 19.66 -9.61 -11.28
N THR A 108 19.09 -10.46 -12.13
CA THR A 108 17.76 -10.23 -12.66
C THR A 108 16.72 -11.00 -11.85
N GLN A 109 15.72 -10.27 -11.36
CA GLN A 109 14.53 -10.83 -10.74
C GLN A 109 13.42 -10.91 -11.78
N GLN A 110 12.86 -12.11 -11.98
CA GLN A 110 11.69 -12.32 -12.82
C GLN A 110 10.53 -12.80 -11.96
N ARG A 111 9.39 -12.10 -12.05
CA ARG A 111 8.19 -12.38 -11.26
C ARG A 111 7.05 -12.81 -12.18
N PHE A 112 6.41 -13.92 -11.82
CA PHE A 112 5.27 -14.51 -12.52
C PHE A 112 4.06 -14.52 -11.59
N ILE A 113 2.87 -14.22 -12.14
CA ILE A 113 1.60 -14.51 -11.50
C ILE A 113 1.05 -15.75 -12.18
N VAL A 114 0.81 -16.80 -11.40
CA VAL A 114 0.50 -18.16 -11.89
C VAL A 114 -0.84 -18.60 -11.34
N ASP A 115 -1.73 -19.05 -12.22
CA ASP A 115 -2.91 -19.83 -11.86
C ASP A 115 -2.51 -21.28 -11.66
N VAL A 116 -2.55 -21.75 -10.42
CA VAL A 116 -2.04 -23.06 -10.05
C VAL A 116 -2.98 -24.15 -10.51
N GLU A 117 -2.42 -25.22 -11.09
CA GLU A 117 -3.14 -26.43 -11.48
C GLU A 117 -2.81 -27.59 -10.52
N THR A 118 -1.53 -27.74 -10.12
CA THR A 118 -1.09 -28.81 -9.22
C THR A 118 -0.03 -28.33 -8.23
N ALA A 119 -0.01 -28.93 -7.03
CA ALA A 119 1.03 -28.76 -6.03
C ALA A 119 1.51 -30.16 -5.57
N GLY A 120 2.74 -30.53 -5.98
CA GLY A 120 3.22 -31.89 -5.85
C GLY A 120 2.37 -32.88 -6.64
N LYS A 121 1.75 -33.85 -5.95
CA LYS A 121 0.83 -34.84 -6.54
C LYS A 121 -0.64 -34.45 -6.46
N ASN A 122 -0.97 -33.34 -5.80
CA ASN A 122 -2.35 -32.94 -5.53
C ASN A 122 -2.83 -31.89 -6.54
N LEU A 123 -4.14 -31.94 -6.88
CA LEU A 123 -4.80 -30.85 -7.56
C LEU A 123 -4.87 -29.65 -6.64
N ALA A 124 -4.41 -28.51 -7.10
CA ALA A 124 -4.43 -27.27 -6.37
C ALA A 124 -4.99 -26.13 -7.24
N GLY A 125 -5.47 -25.08 -6.61
CA GLY A 125 -6.01 -23.91 -7.28
C GLY A 125 -5.49 -22.61 -6.62
N GLY A 126 -5.97 -21.47 -7.10
CA GLY A 126 -5.59 -20.15 -6.59
C GLY A 126 -4.39 -19.54 -7.31
N GLY A 127 -4.15 -18.26 -7.02
CA GLY A 127 -3.06 -17.50 -7.61
C GLY A 127 -1.78 -17.58 -6.77
N LEU A 128 -0.66 -17.82 -7.42
CA LEU A 128 0.67 -17.91 -6.82
C LEU A 128 1.61 -16.89 -7.47
N ILE A 129 2.32 -16.11 -6.65
CA ILE A 129 3.45 -15.32 -7.13
C ILE A 129 4.71 -16.20 -7.09
N VAL A 130 5.30 -16.46 -8.25
CA VAL A 130 6.60 -17.13 -8.37
C VAL A 130 7.66 -16.09 -8.68
N THR A 131 8.72 -16.07 -7.89
CA THR A 131 9.88 -15.18 -8.09
C THR A 131 11.11 -16.01 -8.39
N ALA A 132 11.73 -15.77 -9.55
CA ALA A 132 13.00 -16.40 -9.96
C ALA A 132 14.11 -15.35 -9.99
N TYR A 133 15.32 -15.77 -9.56
CA TYR A 133 16.50 -14.91 -9.50
C TYR A 133 17.58 -15.52 -10.39
N ASN A 134 17.65 -15.14 -11.65
CA ASN A 134 18.68 -15.59 -12.60
C ASN A 134 18.53 -14.86 -13.92
N GLU A 135 19.14 -15.41 -14.98
CA GLU A 135 18.86 -15.00 -16.35
C GLU A 135 17.36 -15.13 -16.66
N PRO A 136 16.75 -14.06 -17.18
CA PRO A 136 15.33 -14.07 -17.45
C PRO A 136 14.99 -15.10 -18.54
N LYS A 137 14.07 -16.00 -18.23
CA LYS A 137 13.58 -16.98 -19.17
C LYS A 137 12.49 -16.36 -20.05
N PRO A 138 12.50 -16.61 -21.38
CA PRO A 138 11.43 -16.16 -22.24
C PRO A 138 10.12 -16.83 -21.81
N ALA A 139 9.11 -16.02 -21.50
CA ALA A 139 7.82 -16.49 -21.03
C ALA A 139 6.71 -15.55 -21.49
N ARG A 140 5.55 -16.08 -21.81
CA ARG A 140 4.38 -15.35 -22.28
C ARG A 140 3.15 -15.71 -21.47
N ILE A 141 2.16 -14.85 -21.48
CA ILE A 141 0.83 -15.14 -20.92
C ILE A 141 0.31 -16.45 -21.50
N GLY A 142 -0.15 -17.35 -20.61
CA GLY A 142 -0.73 -18.63 -20.99
C GLY A 142 0.30 -19.75 -21.21
N ASP A 143 1.60 -19.50 -21.07
CA ASP A 143 2.59 -20.57 -21.04
C ASP A 143 2.48 -21.35 -19.73
N LYS A 144 2.81 -22.63 -19.76
CA LYS A 144 2.83 -23.46 -18.58
C LYS A 144 4.14 -23.27 -17.85
N ILE A 145 4.07 -23.02 -16.55
CA ILE A 145 5.21 -22.88 -15.68
C ILE A 145 5.24 -24.00 -14.66
N THR A 146 6.43 -24.56 -14.43
CA THR A 146 6.71 -25.46 -13.33
C THR A 146 7.76 -24.80 -12.46
N ALA A 147 7.45 -24.61 -11.17
CA ALA A 147 8.34 -23.97 -10.22
C ALA A 147 8.49 -24.82 -8.97
N GLU A 148 9.71 -24.87 -8.40
CA GLU A 148 9.98 -25.57 -7.16
C GLU A 148 10.46 -24.60 -6.09
N GLY A 149 9.84 -24.66 -4.92
CA GLY A 149 10.16 -23.77 -3.80
C GLY A 149 9.23 -23.94 -2.62
N LYS A 150 9.53 -23.22 -1.54
CA LYS A 150 8.70 -23.19 -0.33
C LYS A 150 7.51 -22.24 -0.54
N ILE A 151 6.31 -22.76 -0.34
CA ILE A 151 5.07 -21.99 -0.42
C ILE A 151 4.94 -21.15 0.85
N LYS A 152 4.61 -19.86 0.69
CA LYS A 152 4.42 -18.90 1.79
C LYS A 152 3.15 -18.11 1.59
N PHE A 153 2.47 -17.79 2.67
CA PHE A 153 1.37 -16.82 2.63
C PHE A 153 1.86 -15.44 2.18
N ILE A 154 0.95 -14.69 1.61
CA ILE A 154 1.15 -13.27 1.39
C ILE A 154 0.69 -12.55 2.66
N THR A 155 1.64 -12.02 3.42
CA THR A 155 1.39 -11.21 4.61
C THR A 155 1.68 -9.76 4.29
N GLY A 156 0.81 -8.85 4.77
CA GLY A 156 1.11 -7.42 4.83
C GLY A 156 1.88 -7.08 6.10
N TYR A 157 2.36 -5.84 6.18
CA TYR A 157 2.90 -5.29 7.42
C TYR A 157 1.73 -4.87 8.32
N LYS A 158 1.72 -5.36 9.54
CA LYS A 158 0.63 -5.14 10.50
C LYS A 158 0.94 -3.94 11.40
N ASN A 159 0.90 -2.73 10.82
CA ASN A 159 1.07 -1.49 11.56
C ASN A 159 -0.06 -0.51 11.25
N PRO A 160 -0.45 0.38 12.16
CA PRO A 160 -1.36 1.48 11.87
C PRO A 160 -0.86 2.36 10.72
N GLY A 161 -1.77 2.86 9.89
CA GLY A 161 -1.43 3.71 8.75
C GLY A 161 -0.84 2.97 7.54
N GLN A 162 -0.74 1.65 7.56
CA GLN A 162 -0.26 0.85 6.44
C GLN A 162 -1.36 0.56 5.41
N ILE A 163 -0.95 0.47 4.15
CA ILE A 163 -1.84 -0.01 3.08
C ILE A 163 -1.81 -1.54 3.10
N ASP A 164 -2.96 -2.17 3.28
CA ASP A 164 -3.06 -3.63 3.27
C ASP A 164 -2.94 -4.19 1.85
N THR A 165 -1.71 -4.52 1.48
CA THR A 165 -1.39 -5.12 0.19
C THR A 165 -1.78 -6.60 0.12
N ALA A 166 -1.88 -7.30 1.26
CA ALA A 166 -2.26 -8.71 1.31
C ALA A 166 -3.74 -8.88 0.96
N THR A 167 -4.63 -8.10 1.56
CA THR A 167 -6.07 -8.08 1.23
C THR A 167 -6.30 -7.71 -0.23
N ARG A 168 -5.53 -6.75 -0.77
CA ARG A 168 -5.61 -6.41 -2.19
C ARG A 168 -5.22 -7.60 -3.08
N MET A 169 -4.10 -8.29 -2.81
CA MET A 169 -3.68 -9.47 -3.58
C MET A 169 -4.70 -10.60 -3.47
N LYS A 170 -5.28 -10.81 -2.29
CA LYS A 170 -6.37 -11.77 -2.08
C LYS A 170 -7.61 -11.41 -2.91
N SER A 171 -7.95 -10.12 -3.02
CA SER A 171 -9.01 -9.64 -3.91
C SER A 171 -8.77 -9.99 -5.38
N ASP A 172 -7.50 -10.02 -5.81
CA ASP A 172 -7.07 -10.42 -7.15
C ASP A 172 -6.92 -11.95 -7.28
N GLY A 173 -7.32 -12.72 -6.24
CA GLY A 173 -7.24 -14.17 -6.18
C GLY A 173 -5.81 -14.70 -6.03
N ILE A 174 -4.88 -13.88 -5.54
CA ILE A 174 -3.49 -14.26 -5.29
C ILE A 174 -3.32 -14.48 -3.79
N THR A 175 -3.10 -15.76 -3.39
CA THR A 175 -3.14 -16.17 -1.99
C THR A 175 -1.79 -16.61 -1.43
N ALA A 176 -0.82 -16.93 -2.32
CA ALA A 176 0.49 -17.40 -1.91
C ALA A 176 1.62 -16.82 -2.76
N ARG A 177 2.85 -16.94 -2.24
CA ARG A 177 4.09 -16.60 -2.94
C ARG A 177 5.12 -17.70 -2.77
N MET A 178 6.03 -17.81 -3.74
CA MET A 178 7.13 -18.77 -3.76
C MET A 178 8.38 -18.11 -4.36
N SER A 179 9.54 -18.36 -3.76
CA SER A 179 10.84 -18.06 -4.38
C SER A 179 11.40 -19.36 -4.95
N ALA A 180 11.62 -19.39 -6.24
CA ALA A 180 12.21 -20.54 -6.92
C ALA A 180 13.74 -20.48 -6.83
N GLY A 181 14.39 -21.63 -6.63
CA GLY A 181 15.85 -21.77 -6.61
C GLY A 181 16.49 -21.49 -7.98
N LYS A 182 17.83 -21.51 -8.02
CA LYS A 182 18.64 -21.14 -9.20
C LYS A 182 18.22 -21.76 -10.54
N ASN A 183 17.68 -22.97 -10.53
CA ASN A 183 17.14 -23.67 -11.72
C ASN A 183 15.69 -24.13 -11.51
N GLY A 184 15.04 -23.59 -10.50
CA GLY A 184 13.73 -24.07 -10.03
C GLY A 184 12.52 -23.61 -10.88
N VAL A 185 12.73 -23.02 -12.05
CA VAL A 185 11.65 -22.63 -12.95
C VAL A 185 11.85 -23.24 -14.33
N GLU A 186 10.87 -23.97 -14.82
CA GLU A 186 10.78 -24.50 -16.17
C GLU A 186 9.55 -23.89 -16.86
N ILE A 187 9.70 -23.49 -18.12
CA ILE A 187 8.64 -22.85 -18.89
C ILE A 187 8.41 -23.67 -20.17
N GLU A 188 7.20 -24.15 -20.33
CA GLU A 188 6.75 -24.89 -21.50
C GLU A 188 5.83 -23.98 -22.34
N PRO A 189 6.23 -23.60 -23.55
CA PRO A 189 5.37 -22.84 -24.45
C PRO A 189 4.06 -23.60 -24.74
N ARG A 190 2.93 -22.89 -24.65
CA ARG A 190 1.62 -23.45 -24.93
C ARG A 190 0.91 -22.61 -25.99
N GLU A 191 0.22 -23.22 -26.93
CA GLU A 191 -0.52 -22.47 -27.96
C GLU A 191 -1.61 -21.57 -27.38
N GLY A 192 -2.20 -21.93 -26.29
CA GLY A 192 -3.27 -21.18 -25.62
C GLY A 192 -4.58 -21.16 -26.42
N ASN A 193 -5.68 -20.83 -25.76
CA ASN A 193 -6.98 -20.63 -26.36
C ASN A 193 -7.08 -19.25 -27.05
N PHE A 194 -8.25 -18.97 -27.68
CA PHE A 194 -8.52 -17.67 -28.33
C PHE A 194 -8.23 -16.48 -27.42
N TRP A 195 -8.64 -16.55 -26.15
CA TRP A 195 -8.43 -15.47 -25.16
C TRP A 195 -6.95 -15.24 -24.84
N THR A 196 -6.19 -16.33 -24.65
CA THR A 196 -4.74 -16.25 -24.43
C THR A 196 -4.01 -15.62 -25.61
N LYS A 197 -4.37 -16.04 -26.85
CA LYS A 197 -3.81 -15.45 -28.07
C LYS A 197 -4.13 -13.96 -28.16
N PHE A 198 -5.33 -13.56 -27.80
CA PHE A 198 -5.73 -12.16 -27.77
C PHE A 198 -4.93 -11.35 -26.73
N LEU A 199 -4.77 -11.85 -25.49
CA LEU A 199 -3.96 -11.19 -24.48
C LEU A 199 -2.48 -11.07 -24.87
N ARG A 200 -1.93 -12.03 -25.60
CA ARG A 200 -0.56 -11.95 -26.16
C ARG A 200 -0.44 -10.82 -27.20
N ILE A 201 -1.47 -10.62 -28.02
CA ILE A 201 -1.49 -9.48 -28.97
C ILE A 201 -1.51 -8.16 -28.18
N VAL A 202 -2.33 -8.06 -27.14
CA VAL A 202 -2.37 -6.88 -26.25
C VAL A 202 -1.00 -6.62 -25.64
N ALA A 203 -0.33 -7.64 -25.09
CA ALA A 203 1.01 -7.53 -24.53
C ALA A 203 2.05 -7.10 -25.59
N ALA A 204 1.97 -7.65 -26.81
CA ALA A 204 2.85 -7.28 -27.91
C ALA A 204 2.66 -5.81 -28.33
N ILE A 205 1.42 -5.32 -28.37
CA ILE A 205 1.12 -3.90 -28.64
C ILE A 205 1.74 -3.02 -27.54
N ARG A 206 1.55 -3.34 -26.26
CA ARG A 206 2.15 -2.60 -25.12
C ARG A 206 3.67 -2.55 -25.23
N GLN A 207 4.30 -3.69 -25.52
CA GLN A 207 5.74 -3.77 -25.67
C GLN A 207 6.24 -2.96 -26.88
N HIS A 208 5.49 -2.96 -27.98
CA HIS A 208 5.80 -2.13 -29.14
C HIS A 208 5.76 -0.63 -28.80
N TYR A 209 4.71 -0.17 -28.08
CA TYR A 209 4.65 1.22 -27.59
C TYR A 209 5.87 1.57 -26.74
N LYS A 210 6.18 0.73 -25.74
CA LYS A 210 7.32 0.93 -24.86
C LYS A 210 8.63 1.04 -25.65
N ASN A 211 8.88 0.11 -26.56
CA ASN A 211 10.10 0.11 -27.37
C ASN A 211 10.18 1.34 -28.28
N SER A 212 9.07 1.78 -28.87
CA SER A 212 9.03 2.96 -29.74
C SER A 212 9.31 4.23 -28.97
N MET A 213 8.82 4.37 -27.73
CA MET A 213 9.09 5.52 -26.86
C MET A 213 10.53 5.55 -26.38
N THR A 214 11.09 4.42 -25.92
CA THR A 214 12.48 4.36 -25.41
C THR A 214 13.56 4.60 -26.47
N GLN A 215 13.23 4.50 -27.78
CA GLN A 215 14.13 4.88 -28.87
C GLN A 215 14.24 6.38 -29.08
N ILE A 216 13.33 7.18 -28.52
CA ILE A 216 13.17 8.60 -28.86
C ILE A 216 13.36 9.49 -27.65
N MET A 217 12.88 9.08 -26.49
CA MET A 217 12.92 9.84 -25.24
C MET A 217 13.72 9.11 -24.16
N SER A 218 13.99 9.78 -23.05
CA SER A 218 14.65 9.17 -21.90
C SER A 218 13.87 7.95 -21.38
N ASN A 219 14.55 6.98 -20.79
CA ASN A 219 13.88 5.82 -20.18
C ASN A 219 12.90 6.24 -19.09
N GLU A 220 13.18 7.33 -18.37
CA GLU A 220 12.32 7.86 -17.30
C GLU A 220 11.03 8.48 -17.87
N ASP A 221 11.15 9.32 -18.91
CA ASP A 221 9.99 9.92 -19.57
C ASP A 221 9.13 8.85 -20.25
N ALA A 222 9.78 7.90 -20.95
CA ALA A 222 9.09 6.76 -21.55
C ALA A 222 8.33 5.93 -20.53
N ALA A 223 8.93 5.69 -19.36
CA ALA A 223 8.27 4.98 -18.26
C ALA A 223 7.08 5.77 -17.70
N ALA A 224 7.21 7.10 -17.55
CA ALA A 224 6.15 7.94 -17.05
C ALA A 224 4.97 8.02 -18.02
N ILE A 225 5.24 8.29 -19.30
CA ILE A 225 4.18 8.34 -20.32
C ILE A 225 3.54 6.96 -20.50
N PHE A 226 4.33 5.89 -20.51
CA PHE A 226 3.80 4.52 -20.57
C PHE A 226 2.89 4.21 -19.36
N ALA A 227 3.30 4.62 -18.14
CA ALA A 227 2.49 4.45 -16.94
C ALA A 227 1.17 5.23 -17.01
N MET A 228 1.18 6.44 -17.56
CA MET A 228 -0.02 7.24 -17.81
C MET A 228 -0.95 6.55 -18.82
N LEU A 229 -0.41 5.95 -19.89
CA LEU A 229 -1.21 5.33 -20.95
C LEU A 229 -1.76 3.95 -20.56
N PHE A 230 -0.93 3.11 -19.92
CA PHE A 230 -1.25 1.68 -19.74
C PHE A 230 -1.17 1.21 -18.28
N GLY A 231 -0.76 2.09 -17.37
CA GLY A 231 -0.57 1.76 -15.96
C GLY A 231 0.77 1.08 -15.67
N GLY A 232 1.06 0.94 -14.38
CA GLY A 232 2.30 0.37 -13.87
C GLY A 232 3.28 1.44 -13.39
N TYR A 233 4.05 1.10 -12.33
CA TYR A 233 5.01 2.03 -11.71
C TYR A 233 6.47 1.62 -11.98
N ALA A 234 6.68 0.62 -12.85
CA ALA A 234 8.03 0.13 -13.14
C ALA A 234 8.85 1.15 -13.94
N GLY A 235 9.99 1.55 -13.40
CA GLY A 235 10.90 2.50 -14.03
C GLY A 235 10.57 3.98 -13.82
N LEU A 236 9.54 4.32 -13.04
CA LEU A 236 9.26 5.71 -12.69
C LEU A 236 10.36 6.27 -11.78
N ASN A 237 10.76 7.50 -12.05
CA ASN A 237 11.65 8.27 -11.17
C ASN A 237 10.93 8.54 -9.83
N PRO A 238 11.51 8.15 -8.67
CA PRO A 238 10.88 8.39 -7.36
C PRO A 238 10.64 9.87 -7.05
N GLU A 239 11.52 10.78 -7.49
CA GLU A 239 11.37 12.22 -7.28
C GLU A 239 10.16 12.75 -8.06
N LEU A 240 9.99 12.32 -9.31
CA LEU A 240 8.80 12.65 -10.11
C LEU A 240 7.51 12.21 -9.40
N VAL A 241 7.47 10.98 -8.88
CA VAL A 241 6.30 10.46 -8.16
C VAL A 241 6.02 11.28 -6.90
N GLU A 242 7.06 11.70 -6.18
CA GLU A 242 6.94 12.52 -4.96
C GLU A 242 6.41 13.93 -5.27
N ASP A 243 6.88 14.58 -6.34
CA ASP A 243 6.36 15.88 -6.80
C ASP A 243 4.88 15.79 -7.16
N PHE A 244 4.49 14.75 -7.91
CA PHE A 244 3.10 14.53 -8.29
C PHE A 244 2.21 14.18 -7.09
N ALA A 245 2.76 13.52 -6.08
CA ALA A 245 2.04 13.26 -4.82
C ALA A 245 1.88 14.55 -4.01
N THR A 246 2.90 15.40 -3.95
CA THR A 246 2.90 16.69 -3.25
C THR A 246 1.87 17.64 -3.85
N THR A 247 1.78 17.71 -5.17
CA THR A 247 0.78 18.52 -5.88
C THR A 247 -0.59 17.86 -5.98
N GLY A 248 -0.75 16.62 -5.48
CA GLY A 248 -2.03 15.90 -5.45
C GLY A 248 -2.51 15.34 -6.77
N ILE A 249 -1.69 15.37 -7.83
CA ILE A 249 -2.02 14.84 -9.16
C ILE A 249 -1.34 13.51 -9.49
N VAL A 250 -0.80 12.80 -8.48
CA VAL A 250 -0.13 11.49 -8.67
C VAL A 250 -1.01 10.45 -9.37
N HIS A 251 -2.33 10.59 -9.27
CA HIS A 251 -3.28 9.69 -9.92
C HIS A 251 -3.20 9.70 -11.45
N ILE A 252 -2.60 10.74 -12.07
CA ILE A 252 -2.40 10.81 -13.52
C ILE A 252 -1.27 9.88 -13.99
N LEU A 253 -0.30 9.55 -13.12
CA LEU A 253 0.77 8.58 -13.40
C LEU A 253 0.25 7.13 -13.45
N SER A 254 -1.04 6.94 -13.39
CA SER A 254 -1.72 5.66 -13.64
C SER A 254 -2.97 5.92 -14.45
N VAL A 255 -3.49 4.88 -15.10
CA VAL A 255 -4.72 5.02 -15.87
C VAL A 255 -5.87 5.42 -14.94
N SER A 256 -6.46 6.56 -15.19
CA SER A 256 -7.51 7.18 -14.37
C SER A 256 -8.88 7.16 -15.06
N GLY A 257 -9.92 7.52 -14.29
CA GLY A 257 -11.27 7.67 -14.84
C GLY A 257 -11.39 8.75 -15.90
N SER A 258 -10.54 9.78 -15.88
CA SER A 258 -10.51 10.83 -16.90
C SER A 258 -10.14 10.28 -18.28
N HIS A 259 -9.17 9.35 -18.36
CA HIS A 259 -8.78 8.69 -19.62
C HIS A 259 -9.98 7.96 -20.27
N MET A 260 -10.73 7.20 -19.46
CA MET A 260 -11.92 6.49 -19.94
C MET A 260 -13.02 7.45 -20.38
N SER A 261 -13.21 8.54 -19.65
CA SER A 261 -14.19 9.59 -19.98
C SER A 261 -13.82 10.29 -21.29
N LEU A 262 -12.53 10.59 -21.48
CA LEU A 262 -12.00 11.23 -22.68
C LEU A 262 -12.19 10.32 -23.90
N LEU A 263 -11.82 9.03 -23.78
CA LEU A 263 -12.02 8.06 -24.86
C LEU A 263 -13.50 7.86 -25.19
N ALA A 264 -14.35 7.77 -24.17
CA ALA A 264 -15.79 7.65 -24.37
C ALA A 264 -16.37 8.88 -25.09
N ALA A 265 -15.97 10.10 -24.67
CA ALA A 265 -16.39 11.33 -25.30
C ALA A 265 -15.90 11.46 -26.74
N ALA A 266 -14.61 11.15 -26.99
CA ALA A 266 -14.05 11.15 -28.33
C ALA A 266 -14.74 10.14 -29.26
N THR A 267 -15.03 8.93 -28.75
CA THR A 267 -15.78 7.92 -29.49
C THR A 267 -17.20 8.38 -29.82
N ALA A 268 -17.91 8.94 -28.84
CA ALA A 268 -19.26 9.45 -29.03
C ALA A 268 -19.27 10.61 -30.04
N TRP A 269 -18.31 11.54 -29.94
CA TRP A 269 -18.16 12.66 -30.89
C TRP A 269 -17.88 12.17 -32.31
N LEU A 270 -16.95 11.21 -32.47
CA LEU A 270 -16.64 10.60 -33.77
C LEU A 270 -17.87 9.93 -34.40
N CYS A 271 -18.64 9.19 -33.61
CA CYS A 271 -19.86 8.55 -34.05
C CYS A 271 -20.93 9.57 -34.49
N LEU A 272 -21.05 10.68 -33.75
CA LEU A 272 -21.94 11.79 -34.10
C LEU A 272 -21.50 12.46 -35.42
N PHE A 273 -20.20 12.72 -35.57
CA PHE A 273 -19.61 13.33 -36.77
C PHE A 273 -19.84 12.44 -38.01
N LEU A 274 -19.61 11.11 -37.86
CA LEU A 274 -19.84 10.13 -38.93
C LEU A 274 -21.29 9.72 -39.07
N LYS A 275 -22.21 10.29 -38.29
CA LYS A 275 -23.65 10.01 -38.28
C LYS A 275 -23.97 8.52 -38.09
N PHE A 276 -23.22 7.82 -37.25
CA PHE A 276 -23.45 6.40 -36.94
C PHE A 276 -24.82 6.21 -36.24
N PRO A 277 -25.52 5.09 -36.54
CA PRO A 277 -26.74 4.76 -35.79
C PRO A 277 -26.40 4.41 -34.35
N ARG A 278 -27.36 4.61 -33.44
CA ARG A 278 -27.15 4.48 -31.99
C ARG A 278 -26.51 3.16 -31.58
N TRP A 279 -26.96 2.06 -32.13
CA TRP A 279 -26.40 0.75 -31.77
C TRP A 279 -24.96 0.57 -32.26
N ALA A 280 -24.60 1.14 -33.41
CA ALA A 280 -23.20 1.17 -33.85
C ALA A 280 -22.34 2.04 -32.89
N THR A 281 -22.87 3.16 -32.43
CA THR A 281 -22.22 3.99 -31.42
C THR A 281 -21.97 3.21 -30.12
N VAL A 282 -22.96 2.46 -29.65
CA VAL A 282 -22.83 1.60 -28.47
C VAL A 282 -21.80 0.50 -28.70
N ALA A 283 -21.89 -0.22 -29.83
CA ALA A 283 -20.95 -1.29 -30.15
C ALA A 283 -19.50 -0.79 -30.23
N LEU A 284 -19.28 0.34 -30.91
CA LEU A 284 -17.95 0.98 -30.97
C LEU A 284 -17.49 1.48 -29.60
N GLY A 285 -18.37 2.06 -28.79
CA GLY A 285 -18.07 2.49 -27.44
C GLY A 285 -17.63 1.33 -26.54
N PHE A 286 -18.38 0.23 -26.57
CA PHE A 286 -17.99 -1.00 -25.84
C PHE A 286 -16.66 -1.58 -26.33
N PHE A 287 -16.43 -1.57 -27.65
CA PHE A 287 -15.18 -2.06 -28.23
C PHE A 287 -13.98 -1.20 -27.78
N VAL A 288 -14.07 0.12 -27.89
CA VAL A 288 -12.99 1.04 -27.50
C VAL A 288 -12.71 0.97 -26.00
N ILE A 289 -13.76 1.03 -25.16
CA ILE A 289 -13.63 0.92 -23.71
C ILE A 289 -13.04 -0.44 -23.32
N GLY A 290 -13.57 -1.52 -23.88
CA GLY A 290 -13.09 -2.88 -23.60
C GLY A 290 -11.63 -3.08 -24.00
N THR A 291 -11.25 -2.66 -25.22
CA THR A 291 -9.87 -2.75 -25.71
C THR A 291 -8.91 -1.95 -24.81
N TYR A 292 -9.28 -0.71 -24.44
CA TYR A 292 -8.45 0.09 -23.59
C TYR A 292 -8.34 -0.46 -22.16
N THR A 293 -9.40 -1.04 -21.61
CA THR A 293 -9.38 -1.72 -20.30
C THR A 293 -8.37 -2.88 -20.31
N LEU A 294 -8.34 -3.66 -21.40
CA LEU A 294 -7.37 -4.74 -21.55
C LEU A 294 -5.93 -4.22 -21.72
N LEU A 295 -5.73 -3.19 -22.54
CA LEU A 295 -4.44 -2.53 -22.71
C LEU A 295 -3.90 -1.94 -21.39
N SER A 296 -4.78 -1.49 -20.50
CA SER A 296 -4.44 -0.95 -19.18
C SER A 296 -4.19 -2.03 -18.11
N GLY A 297 -4.20 -3.32 -18.46
CA GLY A 297 -3.97 -4.42 -17.51
C GLY A 297 -5.10 -4.65 -16.51
N MET A 298 -6.35 -4.27 -16.85
CA MET A 298 -7.55 -4.51 -16.04
C MET A 298 -7.48 -4.01 -14.59
N LEU A 299 -6.80 -2.89 -14.35
CA LEU A 299 -6.69 -2.29 -13.02
C LEU A 299 -8.08 -1.96 -12.43
N PRO A 300 -8.31 -2.09 -11.11
CA PRO A 300 -9.63 -1.87 -10.50
C PRO A 300 -10.26 -0.51 -10.82
N GLN A 301 -9.46 0.56 -10.83
CA GLN A 301 -9.93 1.90 -11.20
C GLN A 301 -10.37 2.00 -12.66
N VAL A 302 -9.70 1.24 -13.56
CA VAL A 302 -10.03 1.20 -14.98
C VAL A 302 -11.33 0.41 -15.20
N ILE A 303 -11.45 -0.76 -14.56
CA ILE A 303 -12.67 -1.61 -14.62
C ILE A 303 -13.90 -0.79 -14.18
N ARG A 304 -13.80 -0.04 -13.08
CA ARG A 304 -14.88 0.82 -12.63
C ARG A 304 -15.28 1.86 -13.69
N SER A 305 -14.29 2.58 -14.21
CA SER A 305 -14.54 3.64 -15.19
C SER A 305 -15.07 3.08 -16.50
N ALA A 306 -14.60 1.90 -16.88
CA ALA A 306 -15.11 1.13 -18.02
C ALA A 306 -16.58 0.73 -17.82
N ALA A 307 -16.92 0.20 -16.64
CA ALA A 307 -18.29 -0.18 -16.31
C ALA A 307 -19.23 1.04 -16.34
N MET A 308 -18.81 2.19 -15.76
CA MET A 308 -19.59 3.42 -15.82
C MET A 308 -19.76 3.93 -17.26
N GLY A 309 -18.68 3.95 -18.06
CA GLY A 309 -18.72 4.35 -19.46
C GLY A 309 -19.63 3.44 -20.29
N ALA A 310 -19.53 2.13 -20.10
CA ALA A 310 -20.40 1.14 -20.75
C ALA A 310 -21.88 1.38 -20.40
N LEU A 311 -22.20 1.62 -19.13
CA LEU A 311 -23.58 1.94 -18.71
C LEU A 311 -24.08 3.26 -19.30
N VAL A 312 -23.23 4.28 -19.48
CA VAL A 312 -23.59 5.53 -20.17
C VAL A 312 -23.95 5.26 -21.63
N PHE A 313 -23.13 4.52 -22.38
CA PHE A 313 -23.43 4.13 -23.76
C PHE A 313 -24.73 3.35 -23.85
N LEU A 314 -24.93 2.36 -22.97
CA LEU A 314 -26.16 1.57 -22.93
C LEU A 314 -27.38 2.46 -22.60
N GLY A 315 -27.27 3.36 -21.64
CA GLY A 315 -28.31 4.32 -21.28
C GLY A 315 -28.71 5.20 -22.46
N THR A 316 -27.72 5.67 -23.23
CA THR A 316 -27.94 6.47 -24.45
C THR A 316 -28.71 5.67 -25.49
N ALA A 317 -28.34 4.39 -25.72
CA ALA A 317 -29.03 3.52 -26.65
C ALA A 317 -30.50 3.27 -26.26
N LEU A 318 -30.72 3.03 -24.98
CA LEU A 318 -32.04 2.74 -24.40
C LEU A 318 -32.89 4.00 -24.16
N ARG A 319 -32.38 5.18 -24.50
CA ARG A 319 -33.02 6.49 -24.23
C ARG A 319 -33.37 6.68 -22.75
N LEU A 320 -32.54 6.17 -21.86
CA LEU A 320 -32.71 6.36 -20.44
C LEU A 320 -32.05 7.69 -20.02
N GLU A 321 -32.72 8.48 -19.20
CA GLU A 321 -32.08 9.61 -18.55
C GLU A 321 -31.00 9.10 -17.60
N SER A 322 -29.73 9.31 -17.96
CA SER A 322 -28.61 8.89 -17.14
C SER A 322 -28.44 9.89 -15.99
N VAL A 323 -28.83 9.49 -14.78
CA VAL A 323 -28.44 10.20 -13.57
C VAL A 323 -27.10 9.62 -13.12
N GLY A 324 -26.02 10.38 -13.26
CA GLY A 324 -24.66 9.92 -12.96
C GLY A 324 -24.51 9.28 -11.57
N ALA A 325 -25.19 9.85 -10.56
CA ALA A 325 -25.21 9.30 -9.21
C ALA A 325 -25.80 7.87 -9.13
N ARG A 326 -26.83 7.58 -9.97
CA ARG A 326 -27.41 6.23 -10.04
C ARG A 326 -26.43 5.22 -10.65
N LEU A 327 -25.71 5.62 -11.69
CA LEU A 327 -24.70 4.79 -12.34
C LEU A 327 -23.55 4.50 -11.39
N LEU A 328 -23.09 5.49 -10.63
CA LEU A 328 -22.05 5.32 -9.62
C LEU A 328 -22.45 4.27 -8.57
N SER A 329 -23.65 4.39 -8.00
CA SER A 329 -24.11 3.44 -6.96
C SER A 329 -24.34 2.02 -7.53
N LEU A 330 -24.86 1.88 -8.76
CA LEU A 330 -25.01 0.58 -9.42
C LEU A 330 -23.66 -0.07 -9.69
N THR A 331 -22.68 0.71 -10.14
CA THR A 331 -21.32 0.22 -10.38
C THR A 331 -20.67 -0.24 -9.09
N ALA A 332 -20.78 0.54 -8.01
CA ALA A 332 -20.28 0.17 -6.69
C ALA A 332 -20.90 -1.12 -6.17
N LEU A 333 -22.24 -1.24 -6.28
CA LEU A 333 -22.96 -2.47 -5.90
C LEU A 333 -22.45 -3.68 -6.69
N ALA A 334 -22.36 -3.57 -8.01
CA ALA A 334 -21.91 -4.66 -8.87
C ALA A 334 -20.46 -5.09 -8.51
N MET A 335 -19.57 -4.12 -8.30
CA MET A 335 -18.17 -4.41 -7.94
C MET A 335 -18.07 -5.05 -6.56
N LEU A 336 -18.77 -4.56 -5.54
CA LEU A 336 -18.73 -5.11 -4.18
C LEU A 336 -19.42 -6.47 -4.07
N ILE A 337 -20.48 -6.73 -4.85
CA ILE A 337 -21.09 -8.05 -4.94
C ILE A 337 -20.12 -9.04 -5.60
N ASN A 338 -19.39 -8.64 -6.62
CA ASN A 338 -18.41 -9.50 -7.29
C ASN A 338 -17.18 -9.73 -6.42
N SER A 339 -16.58 -8.66 -5.89
CA SER A 339 -15.37 -8.70 -5.04
C SER A 339 -15.56 -7.81 -3.80
N PRO A 340 -16.04 -8.35 -2.67
CA PRO A 340 -16.32 -7.60 -1.46
C PRO A 340 -15.06 -6.98 -0.82
N LEU A 341 -13.89 -7.58 -1.00
CA LEU A 341 -12.62 -7.07 -0.49
C LEU A 341 -12.20 -5.73 -1.11
N LEU A 342 -12.80 -5.33 -2.24
CA LEU A 342 -12.54 -4.01 -2.84
C LEU A 342 -12.90 -2.83 -1.92
N ILE A 343 -13.77 -3.04 -0.91
CA ILE A 343 -14.09 -1.98 0.05
C ILE A 343 -12.86 -1.52 0.84
N PHE A 344 -11.88 -2.41 1.04
CA PHE A 344 -10.61 -2.16 1.72
C PHE A 344 -9.52 -1.64 0.76
N ASP A 345 -9.76 -1.68 -0.56
CA ASP A 345 -8.81 -1.16 -1.56
C ASP A 345 -8.86 0.36 -1.62
N ILE A 346 -7.71 1.00 -1.38
CA ILE A 346 -7.58 2.46 -1.37
C ILE A 346 -7.96 3.08 -2.72
N SER A 347 -7.67 2.40 -3.84
CA SER A 347 -8.02 2.90 -5.17
C SER A 347 -9.53 2.92 -5.38
N PHE A 348 -10.23 1.91 -4.86
CA PHE A 348 -11.69 1.88 -4.84
C PHE A 348 -12.25 3.03 -4.00
N GLN A 349 -11.78 3.17 -2.76
CA GLN A 349 -12.24 4.20 -1.82
C GLN A 349 -12.04 5.61 -2.38
N LEU A 350 -10.83 5.96 -2.81
CA LEU A 350 -10.50 7.28 -3.35
C LEU A 350 -11.29 7.59 -4.61
N SER A 351 -11.44 6.61 -5.46
CA SER A 351 -12.08 6.81 -6.75
C SER A 351 -13.58 7.02 -6.65
N PHE A 352 -14.28 6.23 -5.81
CA PHE A 352 -15.72 6.41 -5.60
C PHE A 352 -16.02 7.68 -4.81
N SER A 353 -15.23 8.00 -3.77
CA SER A 353 -15.42 9.24 -3.00
C SER A 353 -15.18 10.49 -3.85
N SER A 354 -14.08 10.55 -4.62
CA SER A 354 -13.79 11.68 -5.52
C SER A 354 -14.89 11.86 -6.58
N THR A 355 -15.35 10.75 -7.19
CA THR A 355 -16.43 10.83 -8.19
C THR A 355 -17.75 11.30 -7.57
N ALA A 356 -18.07 10.86 -6.36
CA ALA A 356 -19.22 11.37 -5.61
C ALA A 356 -19.07 12.87 -5.33
N GLY A 357 -17.88 13.33 -4.92
CA GLY A 357 -17.57 14.75 -4.75
C GLY A 357 -17.84 15.56 -6.01
N LEU A 358 -17.35 15.10 -7.16
CA LEU A 358 -17.59 15.75 -8.45
C LEU A 358 -19.08 15.85 -8.76
N MET A 359 -19.87 14.81 -8.47
CA MET A 359 -21.31 14.79 -8.79
C MET A 359 -22.15 15.65 -7.85
N TYR A 360 -21.81 15.70 -6.56
CA TYR A 360 -22.65 16.34 -5.55
C TYR A 360 -22.19 17.74 -5.12
N LEU A 361 -20.87 18.07 -5.29
CA LEU A 361 -20.30 19.31 -4.77
C LEU A 361 -19.83 20.27 -5.87
N ALA A 362 -19.40 19.78 -7.05
CA ALA A 362 -18.76 20.64 -8.04
C ALA A 362 -19.67 21.75 -8.58
N GLY A 363 -20.97 21.49 -8.72
CA GLY A 363 -21.95 22.49 -9.15
C GLY A 363 -22.05 23.68 -8.18
N ASP A 364 -22.17 23.37 -6.90
CA ASP A 364 -22.32 24.39 -5.83
C ASP A 364 -21.01 25.18 -5.65
N LEU A 365 -19.85 24.50 -5.68
CA LEU A 365 -18.56 25.18 -5.56
C LEU A 365 -18.30 26.09 -6.75
N ARG A 366 -18.63 25.64 -7.97
CA ARG A 366 -18.52 26.47 -9.17
C ARG A 366 -19.42 27.70 -9.11
N ALA A 367 -20.63 27.56 -8.59
CA ALA A 367 -21.54 28.67 -8.39
C ALA A 367 -21.00 29.72 -7.42
N ARG A 368 -20.33 29.31 -6.35
CA ARG A 368 -19.69 30.22 -5.38
C ARG A 368 -18.46 30.95 -5.92
N MET A 369 -17.91 30.54 -7.07
CA MET A 369 -16.72 31.11 -7.74
C MET A 369 -17.14 32.02 -8.93
N GLU A 370 -18.28 32.71 -8.86
CA GLU A 370 -18.86 33.48 -9.99
C GLU A 370 -17.91 34.52 -10.58
N ASN A 371 -17.08 35.16 -9.73
CA ASN A 371 -16.17 36.22 -10.12
C ASN A 371 -14.89 35.75 -10.82
N LEU A 372 -14.64 34.44 -10.87
CA LEU A 372 -13.46 33.86 -11.51
C LEU A 372 -13.74 33.50 -12.97
N PRO A 373 -12.74 33.62 -13.86
CA PRO A 373 -12.89 33.22 -15.26
C PRO A 373 -13.20 31.73 -15.39
N TYR A 374 -13.99 31.35 -16.40
CA TYR A 374 -14.49 29.98 -16.55
C TYR A 374 -13.39 28.93 -16.64
N TRP A 375 -12.28 29.26 -17.35
CA TRP A 375 -11.13 28.37 -17.51
C TRP A 375 -10.41 28.05 -16.21
N PHE A 376 -10.55 28.88 -15.18
CA PHE A 376 -10.00 28.66 -13.84
C PHE A 376 -11.05 28.04 -12.90
N LYS A 377 -12.26 28.64 -12.84
CA LYS A 377 -13.27 28.20 -11.87
C LYS A 377 -13.79 26.78 -12.06
N ALA A 378 -13.82 26.29 -13.31
CA ALA A 378 -14.33 24.94 -13.57
C ALA A 378 -13.33 23.85 -13.06
N PRO A 379 -12.04 23.85 -13.44
CA PRO A 379 -11.08 22.91 -12.89
C PRO A 379 -10.89 23.07 -11.36
N ALA A 380 -10.89 24.30 -10.84
CA ALA A 380 -10.75 24.55 -9.41
C ALA A 380 -11.92 23.96 -8.61
N ALA A 381 -13.16 24.17 -9.05
CA ALA A 381 -14.33 23.60 -8.41
C ALA A 381 -14.32 22.06 -8.46
N MET A 382 -13.90 21.46 -9.57
CA MET A 382 -13.76 20.00 -9.71
C MET A 382 -12.70 19.48 -8.76
N THR A 383 -11.52 20.09 -8.72
CA THR A 383 -10.42 19.68 -7.84
C THR A 383 -10.83 19.74 -6.38
N LEU A 384 -11.37 20.86 -5.92
CA LEU A 384 -11.83 21.04 -4.55
C LEU A 384 -12.95 20.07 -4.17
N SER A 385 -13.88 19.78 -5.10
CA SER A 385 -14.96 18.81 -4.86
C SER A 385 -14.43 17.40 -4.65
N ALA A 386 -13.52 16.97 -5.51
CA ALA A 386 -12.88 15.65 -5.39
C ALA A 386 -12.05 15.56 -4.11
N GLN A 387 -11.28 16.61 -3.80
CA GLN A 387 -10.42 16.69 -2.64
C GLN A 387 -11.22 16.67 -1.33
N LEU A 388 -12.27 17.48 -1.21
CA LEU A 388 -13.15 17.50 -0.04
C LEU A 388 -13.82 16.15 0.18
N ALA A 389 -14.28 15.48 -0.86
CA ALA A 389 -14.95 14.20 -0.71
C ALA A 389 -13.98 13.04 -0.36
N SER A 390 -12.72 13.11 -0.79
CA SER A 390 -11.70 12.08 -0.48
C SER A 390 -10.84 12.43 0.73
N LEU A 391 -10.98 13.62 1.31
CA LEU A 391 -10.09 14.16 2.34
C LEU A 391 -9.87 13.22 3.54
N PRO A 392 -10.90 12.64 4.19
CA PRO A 392 -10.69 11.73 5.32
C PRO A 392 -9.86 10.50 4.94
N ILE A 393 -10.07 9.97 3.73
CA ILE A 393 -9.34 8.80 3.22
C ILE A 393 -7.88 9.17 2.95
N VAL A 394 -7.64 10.32 2.30
CA VAL A 394 -6.28 10.83 2.02
C VAL A 394 -5.52 11.09 3.32
N ILE A 395 -6.15 11.69 4.30
CA ILE A 395 -5.55 11.93 5.63
C ILE A 395 -5.23 10.60 6.33
N TRP A 396 -6.14 9.62 6.26
CA TRP A 396 -5.96 8.32 6.91
C TRP A 396 -4.73 7.55 6.40
N TYR A 397 -4.52 7.55 5.07
CA TYR A 397 -3.44 6.75 4.46
C TYR A 397 -2.15 7.53 4.21
N PHE A 398 -2.22 8.84 3.99
CA PHE A 398 -1.06 9.62 3.54
C PHE A 398 -0.66 10.73 4.51
N ASN A 399 -1.51 11.11 5.47
CA ASN A 399 -1.28 12.20 6.42
C ASN A 399 -0.86 13.53 5.76
N GLN A 400 -1.35 13.77 4.54
CA GLN A 400 -0.96 14.91 3.72
C GLN A 400 -2.16 15.50 2.99
N VAL A 401 -2.22 16.82 2.89
CA VAL A 401 -3.22 17.56 2.10
C VAL A 401 -2.48 18.48 1.15
N SER A 402 -2.69 18.32 -0.16
CA SER A 402 -2.10 19.20 -1.17
C SER A 402 -2.89 20.50 -1.29
N LEU A 403 -2.23 21.63 -1.08
CA LEU A 403 -2.79 22.97 -1.35
C LEU A 403 -2.50 23.43 -2.77
N SER A 404 -1.41 23.00 -3.37
CA SER A 404 -1.04 23.32 -4.76
C SER A 404 -1.85 22.52 -5.79
N SER A 405 -2.71 21.60 -5.36
CA SER A 405 -3.49 20.75 -6.27
C SER A 405 -4.40 21.52 -7.24
N VAL A 406 -4.96 22.65 -6.81
CA VAL A 406 -5.75 23.51 -7.70
C VAL A 406 -4.90 24.07 -8.83
N LEU A 407 -3.68 24.57 -8.52
CA LEU A 407 -2.76 25.09 -9.52
C LEU A 407 -2.32 23.98 -10.48
N ALA A 408 -1.93 22.83 -9.94
CA ALA A 408 -1.51 21.68 -10.75
C ALA A 408 -2.64 21.21 -11.69
N ASN A 409 -3.87 21.11 -11.21
CA ASN A 409 -5.00 20.72 -12.06
C ASN A 409 -5.39 21.77 -13.10
N VAL A 410 -5.17 23.05 -12.84
CA VAL A 410 -5.47 24.12 -13.81
C VAL A 410 -4.40 24.22 -14.90
N PHE A 411 -3.11 24.08 -14.54
CA PHE A 411 -2.00 24.39 -15.46
C PHE A 411 -1.24 23.16 -15.95
N VAL A 412 -1.08 22.12 -15.12
CA VAL A 412 -0.31 20.92 -15.49
C VAL A 412 -1.20 19.88 -16.15
N MET A 413 -2.40 19.62 -15.57
CA MET A 413 -3.30 18.58 -16.10
C MET A 413 -3.62 18.72 -17.59
N PRO A 414 -3.91 19.93 -18.13
CA PRO A 414 -4.19 20.07 -19.58
C PRO A 414 -3.02 19.64 -20.45
N LEU A 415 -1.77 19.88 -20.03
CA LEU A 415 -0.58 19.42 -20.76
C LEU A 415 -0.49 17.90 -20.76
N LEU A 416 -0.71 17.29 -19.59
CA LEU A 416 -0.65 15.83 -19.46
C LEU A 416 -1.80 15.13 -20.18
N GLU A 417 -2.98 15.75 -20.27
CA GLU A 417 -4.11 15.22 -21.07
C GLU A 417 -3.76 15.22 -22.57
N ILE A 418 -3.03 16.25 -23.05
CA ILE A 418 -2.53 16.27 -24.45
C ILE A 418 -1.53 15.13 -24.66
N VAL A 419 -0.63 14.86 -23.71
CA VAL A 419 0.31 13.73 -23.75
C VAL A 419 -0.43 12.40 -23.82
N ILE A 420 -1.51 12.22 -23.05
CA ILE A 420 -2.31 10.99 -23.08
C ILE A 420 -2.96 10.76 -24.45
N VAL A 421 -3.60 11.80 -24.99
CA VAL A 421 -4.24 11.69 -26.33
C VAL A 421 -3.20 11.49 -27.41
N GLY A 422 -2.12 12.29 -27.38
CA GLY A 422 -1.00 12.19 -28.31
C GLY A 422 -0.33 10.84 -28.28
N GLY A 423 -0.06 10.29 -27.06
CA GLY A 423 0.56 8.98 -26.89
C GLY A 423 -0.27 7.84 -27.44
N LEU A 424 -1.58 7.86 -27.21
CA LEU A 424 -2.46 6.87 -27.81
C LEU A 424 -2.49 6.96 -29.35
N LEU A 425 -2.62 8.18 -29.90
CA LEU A 425 -2.62 8.39 -31.34
C LEU A 425 -1.24 8.12 -31.95
N GLY A 426 -0.18 8.63 -31.34
CA GLY A 426 1.20 8.45 -31.76
C GLY A 426 1.60 6.97 -31.83
N GLY A 427 1.19 6.19 -30.85
CA GLY A 427 1.42 4.74 -30.86
C GLY A 427 0.65 4.01 -31.96
N ILE A 428 -0.62 4.38 -32.21
CA ILE A 428 -1.39 3.83 -33.35
C ILE A 428 -0.72 4.21 -34.68
N VAL A 429 -0.29 5.47 -34.82
CA VAL A 429 0.42 5.95 -36.01
C VAL A 429 1.76 5.22 -36.15
N ALA A 430 2.50 5.00 -35.06
CA ALA A 430 3.77 4.28 -35.08
C ALA A 430 3.65 2.82 -35.54
N LEU A 431 2.52 2.17 -35.30
CA LEU A 431 2.25 0.82 -35.80
C LEU A 431 2.12 0.76 -37.32
N ILE A 432 1.68 1.87 -37.95
CA ILE A 432 1.40 1.92 -39.41
C ILE A 432 2.54 2.67 -40.13
N LEU A 433 2.96 3.80 -39.59
CA LEU A 433 3.95 4.72 -40.15
C LEU A 433 4.98 5.12 -39.07
N PRO A 434 6.01 4.29 -38.82
CA PRO A 434 6.95 4.49 -37.72
C PRO A 434 7.63 5.88 -37.71
N PHE A 435 7.91 6.46 -38.88
CA PHE A 435 8.51 7.80 -38.98
C PHE A 435 7.58 8.89 -38.41
N LEU A 436 6.31 8.87 -38.75
CA LEU A 436 5.33 9.83 -38.22
C LEU A 436 5.11 9.62 -36.71
N GLY A 437 5.07 8.34 -36.25
CA GLY A 437 4.99 8.02 -34.83
C GLY A 437 6.13 8.62 -34.02
N ARG A 438 7.36 8.67 -34.59
CA ARG A 438 8.50 9.32 -33.95
C ARG A 438 8.27 10.84 -33.71
N ILE A 439 7.64 11.52 -34.66
CA ILE A 439 7.33 12.95 -34.53
C ILE A 439 6.36 13.17 -33.36
N PHE A 440 5.32 12.34 -33.26
CA PHE A 440 4.40 12.38 -32.12
C PHE A 440 5.13 12.22 -30.79
N PHE A 441 5.99 11.21 -30.67
CA PHE A 441 6.70 10.95 -29.41
C PHE A 441 7.72 12.03 -29.04
N VAL A 442 8.35 12.70 -30.02
CA VAL A 442 9.19 13.87 -29.74
C VAL A 442 8.37 15.02 -29.16
N VAL A 443 7.22 15.32 -29.77
CA VAL A 443 6.33 16.39 -29.27
C VAL A 443 5.81 16.05 -27.88
N GLU A 444 5.44 14.81 -27.64
CA GLU A 444 4.99 14.34 -26.34
C GLU A 444 6.06 14.46 -25.25
N SER A 445 7.31 14.08 -25.55
CA SER A 445 8.42 14.24 -24.61
C SER A 445 8.61 15.69 -24.21
N LEU A 446 8.50 16.63 -25.17
CA LEU A 446 8.61 18.07 -24.89
C LEU A 446 7.45 18.57 -24.02
N ILE A 447 6.21 18.16 -24.33
CA ILE A 447 5.02 18.57 -23.56
C ILE A 447 5.07 17.97 -22.16
N PHE A 448 5.43 16.68 -22.05
CA PHE A 448 5.57 15.98 -20.77
C PHE A 448 6.66 16.62 -19.91
N GLY A 449 7.85 16.87 -20.47
CA GLY A 449 8.95 17.55 -19.77
C GLY A 449 8.53 18.92 -19.25
N THR A 450 7.83 19.72 -20.08
CA THR A 450 7.27 21.03 -19.66
C THR A 450 6.28 20.87 -18.52
N GLY A 451 5.37 19.89 -18.60
CA GLY A 451 4.40 19.59 -17.55
C GLY A 451 5.06 19.11 -16.25
N ALA A 452 6.08 18.27 -16.34
CA ALA A 452 6.83 17.75 -15.21
C ALA A 452 7.61 18.87 -14.49
N GLU A 453 8.30 19.75 -15.24
CA GLU A 453 9.01 20.91 -14.68
C GLU A 453 8.06 21.90 -14.01
N LEU A 454 6.93 22.20 -14.63
CA LEU A 454 5.90 23.05 -14.02
C LEU A 454 5.34 22.42 -12.74
N ASN A 455 5.13 21.13 -12.74
CA ASN A 455 4.69 20.40 -11.55
C ASN A 455 5.75 20.43 -10.44
N HIS A 456 7.04 20.25 -10.79
CA HIS A 456 8.15 20.36 -9.88
C HIS A 456 8.21 21.76 -9.23
N LEU A 457 8.00 22.82 -10.01
CA LEU A 457 7.90 24.18 -9.48
C LEU A 457 6.76 24.32 -8.47
N PHE A 458 5.57 23.79 -8.78
CA PHE A 458 4.42 23.85 -7.85
C PHE A 458 4.64 22.97 -6.60
N ALA A 459 5.34 21.85 -6.72
CA ALA A 459 5.68 21.01 -5.58
C ALA A 459 6.61 21.71 -4.58
N ARG A 460 7.48 22.60 -5.06
CA ARG A 460 8.44 23.38 -4.25
C ARG A 460 7.88 24.68 -3.67
N LEU A 461 6.65 25.07 -4.01
CA LEU A 461 6.04 26.26 -3.41
C LEU A 461 5.93 26.09 -1.89
N PRO A 462 6.14 27.17 -1.11
CA PRO A 462 5.85 27.15 0.31
C PRO A 462 4.41 26.68 0.55
N LEU A 463 4.22 25.77 1.50
CA LEU A 463 2.92 25.19 1.80
C LEU A 463 2.26 24.44 0.63
N SER A 464 3.02 23.95 -0.35
CA SER A 464 2.48 23.14 -1.45
C SER A 464 1.65 21.96 -0.92
N SER A 465 2.08 21.35 0.18
CA SER A 465 1.33 20.37 0.92
C SER A 465 1.44 20.60 2.43
N LEU A 466 0.38 20.26 3.16
CA LEU A 466 0.35 20.27 4.62
C LEU A 466 0.37 18.85 5.15
N GLN A 467 1.25 18.59 6.11
CA GLN A 467 1.19 17.38 6.91
C GLN A 467 0.06 17.54 7.93
N VAL A 468 -0.77 16.53 8.07
CA VAL A 468 -1.94 16.58 8.97
C VAL A 468 -2.03 15.30 9.79
N PRO A 469 -2.48 15.40 11.07
CA PRO A 469 -2.65 14.25 11.93
C PRO A 469 -3.67 13.28 11.35
N THR A 470 -3.51 11.98 11.65
CA THR A 470 -4.48 10.97 11.26
C THR A 470 -5.86 11.28 11.86
N LEU A 471 -6.87 11.28 11.00
CA LEU A 471 -8.26 11.46 11.40
C LEU A 471 -8.76 10.13 12.00
N GLY A 472 -9.13 10.10 13.27
CA GLY A 472 -9.76 8.92 13.85
C GLY A 472 -11.10 8.59 13.15
N PHE A 473 -11.50 7.33 13.15
CA PHE A 473 -12.70 6.86 12.46
C PHE A 473 -13.96 7.66 12.80
N GLY A 474 -14.18 7.98 14.09
CA GLY A 474 -15.29 8.82 14.53
C GLY A 474 -15.28 10.23 13.94
N ALA A 475 -14.11 10.86 13.89
CA ALA A 475 -13.96 12.19 13.29
C ALA A 475 -14.21 12.16 11.77
N GLY A 476 -13.76 11.11 11.08
CA GLY A 476 -14.06 10.88 9.67
C GLY A 476 -15.56 10.71 9.40
N ALA A 477 -16.26 9.96 10.24
CA ALA A 477 -17.71 9.80 10.15
C ALA A 477 -18.44 11.13 10.36
N ILE A 478 -18.06 11.92 11.39
CA ILE A 478 -18.63 13.25 11.63
C ILE A 478 -18.36 14.19 10.45
N TYR A 479 -17.14 14.12 9.86
CA TYR A 479 -16.82 14.89 8.67
C TYR A 479 -17.78 14.60 7.50
N TYR A 480 -18.00 13.32 7.17
CA TYR A 480 -18.92 12.97 6.09
C TYR A 480 -20.36 13.35 6.41
N LEU A 481 -20.82 13.22 7.65
CA LEU A 481 -22.15 13.70 8.05
C LEU A 481 -22.25 15.22 7.88
N ALA A 482 -21.23 15.97 8.32
CA ALA A 482 -21.20 17.42 8.15
C ALA A 482 -21.21 17.83 6.66
N LEU A 483 -20.48 17.11 5.82
CA LEU A 483 -20.45 17.35 4.38
C LEU A 483 -21.81 17.05 3.72
N ILE A 484 -22.45 15.93 4.06
CA ILE A 484 -23.76 15.52 3.54
C ILE A 484 -24.85 16.49 3.97
N PHE A 485 -24.84 16.93 5.24
CA PHE A 485 -25.83 17.88 5.77
C PHE A 485 -25.44 19.34 5.56
N ARG A 486 -24.31 19.60 4.85
CA ARG A 486 -23.80 20.95 4.52
C ARG A 486 -23.61 21.85 5.74
N ARG A 487 -23.11 21.29 6.85
CA ARG A 487 -22.87 21.98 8.12
C ARG A 487 -21.41 22.47 8.19
N ALA A 488 -21.19 23.68 7.69
CA ALA A 488 -19.85 24.30 7.67
C ALA A 488 -19.29 24.51 9.09
N GLU A 489 -20.14 24.75 10.07
CA GLU A 489 -19.77 24.96 11.48
C GLU A 489 -19.12 23.70 12.07
N ILE A 490 -19.64 22.51 11.72
CA ILE A 490 -19.09 21.22 12.17
C ILE A 490 -17.75 20.95 11.47
N LEU A 491 -17.63 21.30 10.18
CA LEU A 491 -16.34 21.18 9.47
C LEU A 491 -15.27 22.09 10.09
N LEU A 492 -15.63 23.32 10.43
CA LEU A 492 -14.73 24.25 11.11
C LEU A 492 -14.31 23.73 12.50
N ALA A 493 -15.27 23.21 13.27
CA ALA A 493 -14.97 22.62 14.59
C ALA A 493 -14.01 21.42 14.46
N LEU A 494 -14.18 20.56 13.45
CA LEU A 494 -13.26 19.46 13.19
C LEU A 494 -11.86 19.94 12.81
N ILE A 495 -11.73 20.98 12.01
CA ILE A 495 -10.44 21.62 11.68
C ILE A 495 -9.75 22.12 12.94
N ILE A 496 -10.50 22.78 13.84
CA ILE A 496 -9.97 23.25 15.13
C ILE A 496 -9.53 22.07 16.01
N ILE A 497 -10.33 21.00 16.11
CA ILE A 497 -9.98 19.79 16.86
C ILE A 497 -8.72 19.16 16.29
N LEU A 498 -8.59 19.06 14.97
CA LEU A 498 -7.37 18.57 14.33
C LEU A 498 -6.16 19.46 14.63
N ALA A 499 -6.31 20.78 14.56
CA ALA A 499 -5.24 21.71 14.91
C ALA A 499 -4.81 21.56 16.37
N VAL A 500 -5.76 21.39 17.31
CA VAL A 500 -5.48 21.16 18.73
C VAL A 500 -4.82 19.78 18.95
N SER A 501 -5.15 18.76 18.15
CA SER A 501 -4.56 17.43 18.28
C SER A 501 -3.06 17.38 17.93
N PHE A 502 -2.52 18.37 17.23
CA PHE A 502 -1.07 18.56 17.07
C PHE A 502 -0.38 18.86 18.40
N PHE A 503 -1.07 19.50 19.33
CA PHE A 503 -0.53 19.88 20.64
C PHE A 503 -0.92 18.82 21.68
N LYS A 504 -0.60 17.53 21.41
CA LYS A 504 -0.76 16.50 22.43
C LYS A 504 0.09 16.89 23.65
N ALA A 505 -0.57 17.07 24.80
CA ALA A 505 0.10 17.31 26.08
C ALA A 505 1.07 16.16 26.39
N GLY A 506 2.12 16.47 27.14
CA GLY A 506 3.09 15.50 27.64
C GLY A 506 2.40 14.31 28.30
N GLY A 507 2.90 13.13 28.06
CA GLY A 507 2.27 11.88 28.45
C GLY A 507 3.27 10.82 28.89
N ASP A 508 2.85 9.60 28.78
CA ASP A 508 3.67 8.44 29.06
C ASP A 508 4.72 8.23 27.96
N VAL A 509 5.78 7.49 28.29
CA VAL A 509 6.72 6.99 27.29
C VAL A 509 6.06 5.84 26.52
N GLU A 510 6.16 5.86 25.19
CA GLU A 510 5.72 4.77 24.33
C GLU A 510 6.93 4.11 23.67
N VAL A 511 7.03 2.78 23.73
CA VAL A 511 8.04 1.99 23.02
C VAL A 511 7.30 1.05 22.09
N ASN A 512 7.51 1.23 20.78
CA ASN A 512 6.71 0.59 19.73
C ASN A 512 7.63 -0.27 18.86
N PHE A 513 7.48 -1.59 18.93
CA PHE A 513 8.17 -2.51 18.02
C PHE A 513 7.35 -2.63 16.74
N VAL A 514 7.86 -2.00 15.69
CA VAL A 514 7.19 -1.90 14.39
C VAL A 514 7.38 -3.19 13.61
N ASP A 515 6.31 -3.73 13.04
CA ASP A 515 6.42 -4.85 12.09
C ASP A 515 7.08 -4.35 10.80
N VAL A 516 8.37 -4.59 10.66
CA VAL A 516 9.18 -4.29 9.46
C VAL A 516 9.48 -5.55 8.64
N GLY A 517 8.82 -6.65 8.97
CA GLY A 517 9.09 -7.96 8.40
C GLY A 517 10.28 -8.64 9.06
N GLN A 518 11.24 -9.14 8.25
CA GLN A 518 12.51 -9.67 8.80
C GLN A 518 13.44 -8.48 9.05
N GLY A 519 13.65 -8.15 10.33
CA GLY A 519 14.47 -7.04 10.75
C GLY A 519 13.95 -6.38 12.02
N ASP A 520 14.68 -5.41 12.53
CA ASP A 520 14.37 -4.70 13.76
C ASP A 520 13.99 -3.24 13.52
N CYS A 521 12.97 -2.77 14.21
CA CYS A 521 12.66 -1.36 14.33
C CYS A 521 11.88 -1.11 15.63
N ALA A 522 12.46 -0.37 16.55
CA ALA A 522 11.74 0.09 17.74
C ALA A 522 11.69 1.63 17.75
N VAL A 523 10.49 2.18 17.83
CA VAL A 523 10.25 3.63 17.90
C VAL A 523 9.88 4.01 19.32
N VAL A 524 10.66 4.87 19.92
CA VAL A 524 10.44 5.39 21.27
C VAL A 524 9.94 6.82 21.18
N LEU A 525 8.79 7.08 21.77
CA LEU A 525 8.20 8.41 21.87
C LEU A 525 8.28 8.85 23.34
N THR A 526 9.01 9.93 23.58
CA THR A 526 9.16 10.51 24.93
C THR A 526 7.89 11.23 25.37
N PRO A 527 7.77 11.65 26.64
CA PRO A 527 6.60 12.39 27.14
C PRO A 527 6.23 13.61 26.30
N HIS A 528 7.20 14.38 25.80
CA HIS A 528 6.95 15.52 24.92
C HIS A 528 7.06 15.18 23.41
N ARG A 529 6.89 13.88 23.05
CA ARG A 529 6.82 13.41 21.68
C ARG A 529 8.10 13.53 20.85
N LYS A 530 9.29 13.63 21.50
CA LYS A 530 10.55 13.42 20.79
C LYS A 530 10.64 11.97 20.33
N CYS A 531 11.19 11.77 19.14
CA CYS A 531 11.23 10.48 18.48
C CYS A 531 12.66 9.93 18.47
N LEU A 532 12.85 8.75 19.09
CA LEU A 532 14.07 7.97 19.02
C LEU A 532 13.77 6.67 18.28
N ILE A 533 14.62 6.27 17.35
CA ILE A 533 14.45 5.04 16.57
C ILE A 533 15.64 4.13 16.84
N PHE A 534 15.38 2.90 17.24
CA PHE A 534 16.38 1.85 17.41
C PHE A 534 16.22 0.85 16.26
N ASP A 535 17.19 0.80 15.37
CA ASP A 535 17.15 0.16 14.08
C ASP A 535 15.96 0.62 13.21
N THR A 536 16.00 0.35 11.92
CA THR A 536 15.04 0.92 10.97
C THR A 536 14.45 -0.11 10.01
N GLY A 537 14.79 -1.38 10.22
CA GLY A 537 14.43 -2.44 9.30
C GLY A 537 15.07 -2.28 7.93
N GLY A 538 14.77 -3.21 7.07
CA GLY A 538 15.22 -3.23 5.70
C GLY A 538 15.03 -4.59 5.05
N VAL A 539 15.30 -4.67 3.76
CA VAL A 539 15.26 -5.94 3.02
C VAL A 539 16.55 -6.09 2.24
N ARG A 540 17.14 -7.27 2.32
CA ARG A 540 18.33 -7.61 1.55
C ARG A 540 18.16 -7.20 0.09
N GLU A 541 19.27 -6.69 -0.49
CA GLU A 541 19.34 -6.27 -1.89
C GLU A 541 18.41 -5.09 -2.23
N LYS A 542 17.89 -4.37 -1.22
CA LYS A 542 17.03 -3.17 -1.38
C LYS A 542 15.84 -3.39 -2.33
N THR A 543 15.30 -4.60 -2.32
CA THR A 543 14.16 -4.96 -3.19
C THR A 543 12.88 -4.24 -2.80
N PHE A 544 12.78 -3.81 -1.52
CA PHE A 544 11.66 -3.07 -0.98
C PHE A 544 12.15 -1.99 0.01
N ASP A 545 11.62 -0.79 -0.10
CA ASP A 545 11.95 0.35 0.77
C ASP A 545 11.12 0.29 2.07
N VAL A 546 11.63 -0.38 3.09
CA VAL A 546 10.99 -0.52 4.40
C VAL A 546 10.88 0.84 5.09
N GLY A 547 11.94 1.65 5.08
CA GLY A 547 11.94 2.99 5.69
C GLY A 547 10.83 3.88 5.11
N GLY A 548 10.78 3.99 3.79
CA GLY A 548 9.83 4.86 3.10
C GLY A 548 8.40 4.35 3.06
N ARG A 549 8.20 3.03 3.09
CA ARG A 549 6.86 2.42 2.91
C ARG A 549 6.26 1.83 4.18
N VAL A 550 7.06 1.63 5.23
CA VAL A 550 6.60 1.07 6.50
C VAL A 550 6.84 2.04 7.65
N VAL A 551 8.11 2.43 7.89
CA VAL A 551 8.46 3.22 9.07
C VAL A 551 7.91 4.65 8.95
N ILE A 552 8.14 5.35 7.84
CA ILE A 552 7.64 6.74 7.66
C ILE A 552 6.11 6.83 7.73
N PRO A 553 5.31 5.97 7.07
CA PRO A 553 3.85 5.97 7.25
C PRO A 553 3.42 5.77 8.70
N TYR A 554 4.08 4.85 9.43
CA TYR A 554 3.84 4.66 10.85
C TYR A 554 4.16 5.91 11.68
N LEU A 555 5.32 6.54 11.47
CA LEU A 555 5.69 7.79 12.14
C LEU A 555 4.68 8.91 11.88
N LYS A 556 4.28 9.10 10.63
CA LYS A 556 3.26 10.08 10.26
C LYS A 556 1.91 9.79 10.91
N HIS A 557 1.51 8.52 10.99
CA HIS A 557 0.30 8.11 11.69
C HIS A 557 0.35 8.49 13.18
N GLU A 558 1.52 8.36 13.82
CA GLU A 558 1.75 8.81 15.20
C GLU A 558 2.00 10.32 15.32
N ASN A 559 1.84 11.11 14.24
CA ASN A 559 2.08 12.56 14.15
C ASN A 559 3.54 12.96 14.40
N ILE A 560 4.47 12.12 13.96
CA ILE A 560 5.91 12.36 14.03
C ILE A 560 6.41 12.76 12.64
N TYR A 561 6.99 13.94 12.54
CA TYR A 561 7.49 14.53 11.29
C TYR A 561 8.98 14.87 11.33
N ALA A 562 9.64 14.60 12.45
CA ALA A 562 11.08 14.71 12.63
C ALA A 562 11.57 13.62 13.58
N VAL A 563 12.81 13.20 13.45
CA VAL A 563 13.46 12.21 14.29
C VAL A 563 14.60 12.86 15.05
N ASP A 564 14.60 12.75 16.38
CA ASP A 564 15.66 13.32 17.22
C ASP A 564 16.95 12.51 17.09
N THR A 565 16.87 11.18 17.27
CA THR A 565 18.04 10.32 17.16
C THR A 565 17.68 8.96 16.57
N ILE A 566 18.49 8.49 15.65
CA ILE A 566 18.48 7.08 15.18
C ILE A 566 19.66 6.37 15.84
N PHE A 567 19.39 5.30 16.58
CA PHE A 567 20.37 4.39 17.14
C PHE A 567 20.40 3.12 16.31
N LEU A 568 21.54 2.78 15.73
CA LEU A 568 21.72 1.58 14.92
C LEU A 568 22.58 0.57 15.65
N SER A 569 22.11 -0.67 15.68
CA SER A 569 22.87 -1.77 16.30
C SER A 569 24.09 -2.14 15.47
N HIS A 570 23.95 -2.27 14.15
CA HIS A 570 25.03 -2.56 13.20
C HIS A 570 24.57 -2.27 11.75
N ALA A 571 25.46 -2.41 10.76
CA ALA A 571 25.24 -1.97 9.39
C ALA A 571 24.46 -2.96 8.50
N HIS A 572 23.98 -4.09 9.00
CA HIS A 572 23.19 -5.01 8.17
C HIS A 572 21.91 -4.36 7.64
N GLU A 573 21.51 -4.77 6.44
CA GLU A 573 20.37 -4.16 5.73
C GLU A 573 19.05 -4.27 6.50
N ASP A 574 18.78 -5.39 7.19
CA ASP A 574 17.58 -5.66 7.97
C ASP A 574 17.50 -4.86 9.30
N HIS A 575 18.56 -4.13 9.65
CA HIS A 575 18.61 -3.20 10.78
C HIS A 575 18.72 -1.74 10.35
N SER A 576 19.47 -1.44 9.30
CA SER A 576 19.88 -0.07 9.01
C SER A 576 19.42 0.49 7.65
N ALA A 577 18.95 -0.34 6.69
CA ALA A 577 18.63 0.15 5.35
C ALA A 577 17.47 1.16 5.32
N GLY A 578 16.50 1.03 6.22
CA GLY A 578 15.36 1.96 6.30
C GLY A 578 15.77 3.39 6.64
N ALA A 579 16.91 3.58 7.33
CA ALA A 579 17.45 4.91 7.67
C ALA A 579 17.69 5.77 6.42
N GLY A 580 18.07 5.17 5.29
CA GLY A 580 18.31 5.88 4.04
C GLY A 580 17.09 6.67 3.56
N SER A 581 15.92 6.09 3.61
CA SER A 581 14.66 6.77 3.24
C SER A 581 14.22 7.77 4.31
N ILE A 582 14.42 7.46 5.59
CA ILE A 582 14.08 8.37 6.69
C ILE A 582 14.91 9.65 6.58
N ILE A 583 16.23 9.55 6.40
CA ILE A 583 17.15 10.70 6.27
C ILE A 583 16.80 11.57 5.04
N LYS A 584 16.37 10.96 3.94
CA LYS A 584 15.99 11.68 2.72
C LYS A 584 14.69 12.46 2.85
N LYS A 585 13.74 11.96 3.67
CA LYS A 585 12.34 12.45 3.69
C LYS A 585 11.93 13.13 4.99
N MET A 586 12.72 12.99 6.03
CA MET A 586 12.44 13.57 7.36
C MET A 586 13.70 14.22 7.94
N PRO A 587 13.58 15.32 8.67
CA PRO A 587 14.68 15.86 9.46
C PRO A 587 15.14 14.83 10.49
N VAL A 588 16.42 14.49 10.49
CA VAL A 588 17.07 13.61 11.48
C VAL A 588 18.21 14.41 12.11
N ARG A 589 18.17 14.60 13.45
CA ARG A 589 19.14 15.41 14.16
C ARG A 589 20.47 14.69 14.33
N GLU A 590 20.47 13.44 14.78
CA GLU A 590 21.67 12.67 15.08
C GLU A 590 21.48 11.18 14.74
N ILE A 591 22.58 10.54 14.34
CA ILE A 591 22.62 9.10 14.04
C ILE A 591 23.78 8.49 14.80
N ILE A 592 23.47 7.58 15.72
CA ILE A 592 24.44 6.83 16.52
C ILE A 592 24.54 5.42 15.97
N THR A 593 25.76 5.01 15.65
CA THR A 593 26.01 3.72 14.98
C THR A 593 26.93 2.84 15.81
N ALA A 594 27.06 1.57 15.40
CA ALA A 594 28.18 0.74 15.86
C ALA A 594 29.51 1.25 15.29
N ASN A 595 30.60 0.63 15.68
CA ASN A 595 31.95 1.05 15.31
C ASN A 595 32.38 0.51 13.93
N GLU A 596 31.46 0.56 12.96
CA GLU A 596 31.71 0.24 11.56
C GLU A 596 32.08 1.48 10.76
N PRO A 597 32.78 1.33 9.62
CA PRO A 597 33.11 2.47 8.76
C PRO A 597 31.86 3.21 8.26
N LYS A 598 31.90 4.55 8.26
CA LYS A 598 30.83 5.40 7.72
C LYS A 598 30.45 5.04 6.29
N SER A 599 31.40 4.51 5.51
CA SER A 599 31.19 4.05 4.14
C SER A 599 30.24 2.85 4.04
N GLU A 600 30.23 1.96 5.04
CA GLU A 600 29.29 0.83 5.10
C GLU A 600 27.87 1.30 5.28
N TYR A 601 27.62 2.18 6.26
CA TYR A 601 26.31 2.80 6.46
C TYR A 601 25.87 3.59 5.22
N ALA A 602 26.78 4.34 4.59
CA ALA A 602 26.50 5.07 3.37
C ALA A 602 26.05 4.14 2.23
N ALA A 603 26.70 2.99 2.08
CA ALA A 603 26.35 1.96 1.10
C ALA A 603 24.97 1.35 1.41
N VAL A 604 24.69 1.02 2.66
CA VAL A 604 23.41 0.44 3.09
C VAL A 604 22.28 1.47 2.94
N PHE A 605 22.48 2.74 3.32
CA PHE A 605 21.49 3.81 3.17
C PHE A 605 21.25 4.21 1.72
N GLY A 606 22.17 3.94 0.80
CA GLY A 606 22.15 4.45 -0.56
C GLY A 606 22.26 5.98 -0.61
N ILE A 607 23.13 6.54 0.25
CA ILE A 607 23.41 7.97 0.40
C ILE A 607 24.93 8.15 0.39
N SER A 608 25.42 9.25 -0.21
CA SER A 608 26.85 9.56 -0.16
C SER A 608 27.31 9.77 1.29
N ALA A 609 28.46 9.22 1.66
CA ALA A 609 29.07 9.40 2.97
C ALA A 609 29.30 10.88 3.34
N THR A 610 29.47 11.75 2.33
CA THR A 610 29.63 13.20 2.51
C THR A 610 28.34 13.90 2.95
N LYS A 611 27.19 13.25 2.87
CA LYS A 611 25.88 13.78 3.32
C LYS A 611 25.44 13.25 4.68
N LEU A 612 26.32 12.53 5.39
CA LEU A 612 26.05 11.91 6.67
C LEU A 612 26.86 12.59 7.80
N ASP A 613 26.85 13.93 7.86
CA ASP A 613 27.66 14.69 8.83
C ASP A 613 27.18 14.52 10.27
N ASN A 614 25.92 14.15 10.47
CA ASN A 614 25.30 13.88 11.75
C ASN A 614 25.44 12.41 12.22
N LEU A 615 26.21 11.57 11.50
CA LEU A 615 26.47 10.19 11.86
C LEU A 615 27.79 10.04 12.60
N ARG A 616 27.74 9.39 13.77
CA ARG A 616 28.91 9.02 14.56
C ARG A 616 28.75 7.67 15.26
N ALA A 617 29.86 7.04 15.57
CA ALA A 617 29.87 5.82 16.38
C ALA A 617 29.58 6.12 17.85
N GLY A 618 28.76 5.29 18.49
CA GLY A 618 28.49 5.31 19.91
C GLY A 618 29.60 4.61 20.70
N LYS A 619 29.74 4.97 21.98
CA LYS A 619 30.75 4.39 22.86
C LYS A 619 30.09 3.66 24.03
N ALA A 620 30.65 2.51 24.42
CA ALA A 620 30.19 1.81 25.61
C ALA A 620 30.24 2.72 26.86
N GLY A 621 29.17 2.71 27.62
CA GLY A 621 28.98 3.58 28.79
C GLY A 621 28.42 4.96 28.47
N GLU A 622 28.28 5.36 27.22
CA GLU A 622 27.68 6.63 26.83
C GLU A 622 26.20 6.66 27.20
N VAL A 623 25.75 7.80 27.78
CA VAL A 623 24.38 8.00 28.24
C VAL A 623 23.78 9.22 27.56
N PHE A 624 22.57 9.08 27.05
CA PHE A 624 21.74 10.14 26.48
C PHE A 624 20.53 10.35 27.38
N GLU A 625 20.35 11.57 27.87
CA GLU A 625 19.13 11.96 28.55
C GLU A 625 18.25 12.78 27.61
N ILE A 626 17.12 12.23 27.22
CA ILE A 626 16.20 12.86 26.29
C ILE A 626 14.81 12.87 26.92
N ASP A 627 14.42 14.05 27.40
CA ASP A 627 13.07 14.28 27.91
C ASP A 627 12.68 13.34 29.08
N GLY A 628 13.63 13.07 29.96
CA GLY A 628 13.50 12.18 31.12
C GLY A 628 13.66 10.69 30.78
N VAL A 629 13.87 10.34 29.49
CA VAL A 629 14.22 8.99 29.07
C VAL A 629 15.73 8.88 29.01
N GLU A 630 16.29 7.94 29.76
CA GLU A 630 17.71 7.59 29.71
C GLU A 630 17.93 6.50 28.66
N VAL A 631 18.86 6.74 27.74
CA VAL A 631 19.36 5.74 26.78
C VAL A 631 20.85 5.53 27.06
N LYS A 632 21.22 4.32 27.42
CA LYS A 632 22.60 3.94 27.71
C LYS A 632 23.10 2.93 26.70
N ILE A 633 24.29 3.15 26.14
CA ILE A 633 25.01 2.16 25.35
C ILE A 633 25.72 1.24 26.34
N LEU A 634 25.19 0.05 26.57
CA LEU A 634 25.78 -0.91 27.51
C LEU A 634 27.02 -1.58 26.94
N TYR A 635 26.99 -1.91 25.65
CA TYR A 635 28.04 -2.62 24.95
C TYR A 635 28.21 -2.05 23.55
N ALA A 636 29.45 -1.79 23.15
CA ALA A 636 29.85 -1.33 21.82
C ALA A 636 31.20 -1.93 21.47
N PRO A 637 31.24 -3.02 20.70
CA PRO A 637 32.48 -3.69 20.33
C PRO A 637 33.39 -2.77 19.50
N LYS A 638 34.71 -2.86 19.75
CA LYS A 638 35.70 -2.05 19.02
C LYS A 638 36.13 -2.67 17.70
N SER A 639 35.91 -3.95 17.54
CA SER A 639 36.28 -4.73 16.35
C SER A 639 35.35 -5.91 16.22
N GLY A 640 35.16 -6.39 15.01
CA GLY A 640 34.27 -7.47 14.63
C GLY A 640 33.71 -7.22 13.25
N THR A 641 32.89 -8.12 12.76
CA THR A 641 32.18 -8.00 11.48
C THR A 641 30.74 -8.47 11.63
N GLY A 642 29.82 -7.82 10.95
CA GLY A 642 28.41 -8.20 10.95
C GLY A 642 27.80 -8.20 12.36
N ASN A 643 27.23 -9.33 12.79
CA ASN A 643 26.52 -9.43 14.07
C ASN A 643 27.45 -9.30 15.30
N GLU A 644 28.76 -9.59 15.15
CA GLU A 644 29.76 -9.48 16.22
C GLU A 644 29.92 -8.04 16.73
N ILE A 645 29.57 -7.05 15.90
CA ILE A 645 29.76 -5.62 16.21
C ILE A 645 28.48 -4.95 16.72
N SER A 646 27.42 -5.72 16.98
CA SER A 646 26.14 -5.16 17.42
C SER A 646 26.25 -4.39 18.73
N ASN A 647 25.84 -3.12 18.71
CA ASN A 647 25.63 -2.30 19.89
C ASN A 647 24.43 -2.78 20.70
N VAL A 648 24.55 -2.73 22.03
CA VAL A 648 23.44 -3.03 22.97
C VAL A 648 23.02 -1.75 23.66
N TYR A 649 21.73 -1.43 23.58
CA TYR A 649 21.14 -0.24 24.18
C TYR A 649 20.20 -0.62 25.31
N GLN A 650 20.27 0.11 26.42
CA GLN A 650 19.24 0.06 27.46
C GLN A 650 18.51 1.40 27.51
N ILE A 651 17.19 1.32 27.44
CA ILE A 651 16.28 2.47 27.55
C ILE A 651 15.64 2.37 28.92
N ARG A 652 15.69 3.44 29.70
CA ARG A 652 15.13 3.48 31.05
C ARG A 652 14.23 4.70 31.24
N TYR A 653 13.07 4.46 31.80
CA TYR A 653 12.17 5.52 32.27
C TYR A 653 11.56 5.12 33.60
N GLY A 654 11.99 5.83 34.67
CA GLY A 654 11.63 5.44 36.03
C GLY A 654 12.08 4.02 36.39
N GLY A 655 11.16 3.18 36.82
CA GLY A 655 11.40 1.77 37.16
C GLY A 655 11.26 0.80 36.04
N VAL A 656 10.99 1.25 34.80
CA VAL A 656 10.80 0.39 33.61
C VAL A 656 12.00 0.52 32.68
N SER A 657 12.50 -0.62 32.19
CA SER A 657 13.65 -0.67 31.29
C SER A 657 13.42 -1.62 30.12
N PHE A 658 14.00 -1.26 28.98
CA PHE A 658 13.99 -2.04 27.76
C PHE A 658 15.42 -2.30 27.30
N LEU A 659 15.76 -3.55 26.97
CA LEU A 659 17.04 -3.95 26.43
C LEU A 659 16.90 -4.23 24.93
N ILE A 660 17.60 -3.44 24.12
CA ILE A 660 17.66 -3.60 22.66
C ILE A 660 19.03 -4.18 22.29
N THR A 661 19.05 -5.39 21.79
CA THR A 661 20.27 -6.20 21.63
C THR A 661 20.75 -6.32 20.19
N GLY A 662 19.98 -5.78 19.22
CA GLY A 662 20.26 -6.02 17.79
C GLY A 662 20.39 -7.52 17.52
N ASP A 663 21.44 -7.90 16.80
CA ASP A 663 21.75 -9.29 16.46
C ASP A 663 22.90 -9.87 17.28
N LEU A 664 23.02 -9.44 18.55
CA LEU A 664 24.04 -9.89 19.51
C LEU A 664 24.15 -11.42 19.49
N ILE A 665 25.38 -11.94 19.38
CA ILE A 665 25.67 -13.36 19.39
C ILE A 665 26.11 -13.86 20.77
N SER A 666 26.07 -15.17 21.02
CA SER A 666 26.35 -15.77 22.34
C SER A 666 27.75 -15.48 22.85
N GLU A 667 28.72 -15.31 21.99
CA GLU A 667 30.11 -14.94 22.35
C GLU A 667 30.16 -13.56 22.99
N ASN A 668 29.45 -12.58 22.41
CA ASN A 668 29.35 -11.23 22.95
C ASN A 668 28.49 -11.19 24.22
N GLU A 669 27.44 -12.01 24.32
CA GLU A 669 26.67 -12.17 25.57
C GLU A 669 27.58 -12.60 26.73
N ALA A 670 28.42 -13.59 26.48
CA ALA A 670 29.40 -14.07 27.46
C ALA A 670 30.44 -13.00 27.82
N GLU A 671 30.85 -12.16 26.88
CA GLU A 671 31.76 -11.02 27.15
C GLU A 671 31.09 -9.98 28.06
N ILE A 672 29.83 -9.60 27.77
CA ILE A 672 29.03 -8.68 28.58
C ILE A 672 28.93 -9.17 30.02
N LEU A 673 28.62 -10.48 30.22
CA LEU A 673 28.48 -11.08 31.53
C LEU A 673 29.82 -11.12 32.29
N ARG A 674 30.91 -11.49 31.60
CA ARG A 674 32.26 -11.50 32.20
C ARG A 674 32.73 -10.09 32.59
N ALA A 675 32.33 -9.07 31.84
CA ALA A 675 32.61 -7.69 32.14
C ALA A 675 31.77 -7.13 33.33
N GLY A 676 30.82 -7.91 33.85
CA GLY A 676 29.95 -7.51 34.96
C GLY A 676 28.97 -6.40 34.57
N ILE A 677 28.64 -6.25 33.32
CA ILE A 677 27.69 -5.23 32.83
C ILE A 677 26.29 -5.62 33.26
N ASP A 678 25.59 -4.74 33.97
CA ASP A 678 24.18 -4.94 34.34
C ASP A 678 23.26 -4.80 33.12
N VAL A 679 22.70 -5.94 32.70
CA VAL A 679 21.74 -6.06 31.58
C VAL A 679 20.30 -6.24 32.07
N SER A 680 20.04 -6.21 33.38
CA SER A 680 18.71 -6.44 33.91
C SER A 680 17.68 -5.46 33.32
N SER A 681 16.56 -6.00 32.78
CA SER A 681 15.59 -5.20 32.06
C SER A 681 14.19 -5.79 32.07
N THR A 682 13.18 -4.93 32.16
CA THR A 682 11.77 -5.32 32.22
C THR A 682 11.32 -5.97 30.91
N VAL A 683 11.76 -5.42 29.77
CA VAL A 683 11.45 -5.89 28.43
C VAL A 683 12.73 -6.18 27.67
N LEU A 684 12.83 -7.34 27.05
CA LEU A 684 13.93 -7.75 26.19
C LEU A 684 13.47 -7.80 24.74
N LYS A 685 14.11 -7.04 23.85
CA LYS A 685 14.12 -7.36 22.43
C LYS A 685 15.08 -8.53 22.23
N VAL A 686 14.55 -9.68 21.84
CA VAL A 686 15.31 -10.93 21.72
C VAL A 686 16.36 -10.82 20.59
N SER A 687 17.59 -11.19 20.91
CA SER A 687 18.71 -11.07 19.97
C SER A 687 18.52 -11.91 18.72
N HIS A 688 18.95 -11.36 17.58
CA HIS A 688 19.06 -12.05 16.29
C HIS A 688 17.77 -12.78 15.90
N HIS A 689 16.63 -12.10 16.09
CA HIS A 689 15.27 -12.57 15.74
C HIS A 689 14.91 -13.96 16.34
N GLY A 690 15.56 -14.35 17.44
CA GLY A 690 15.39 -15.67 18.04
C GLY A 690 16.21 -16.78 17.34
N SER A 691 17.40 -16.44 16.85
CA SER A 691 18.39 -17.40 16.35
C SER A 691 18.93 -18.29 17.48
N ARG A 692 19.34 -19.53 17.16
CA ARG A 692 20.03 -20.40 18.10
C ARG A 692 21.46 -19.94 18.46
N THR A 693 22.03 -19.01 17.68
CA THR A 693 23.38 -18.44 17.92
C THR A 693 23.36 -17.31 18.93
N SER A 694 22.24 -17.09 19.62
CA SER A 694 22.03 -16.02 20.58
C SER A 694 21.10 -16.46 21.71
N SER A 695 20.88 -15.61 22.67
CA SER A 695 19.95 -15.83 23.79
C SER A 695 20.36 -17.06 24.64
N SER A 696 21.61 -17.05 25.15
CA SER A 696 22.12 -18.05 26.08
C SER A 696 21.28 -18.05 27.38
N GLU A 697 21.18 -19.22 28.06
CA GLU A 697 20.42 -19.30 29.31
C GLU A 697 21.00 -18.37 30.38
N GLU A 698 22.33 -18.25 30.46
CA GLU A 698 23.03 -17.37 31.37
C GLU A 698 22.67 -15.90 31.12
N PHE A 699 22.66 -15.48 29.87
CA PHE A 699 22.29 -14.11 29.49
C PHE A 699 20.83 -13.84 29.81
N LEU A 700 19.92 -14.73 29.47
CA LEU A 700 18.48 -14.57 29.75
C LEU A 700 18.19 -14.51 31.26
N ARG A 701 18.90 -15.29 32.09
CA ARG A 701 18.81 -15.21 33.54
C ARG A 701 19.34 -13.87 34.09
N ALA A 702 20.42 -13.33 33.52
CA ALA A 702 20.97 -12.04 33.90
C ALA A 702 20.03 -10.88 33.51
N VAL A 703 19.41 -10.94 32.36
CA VAL A 703 18.40 -9.94 31.90
C VAL A 703 17.14 -10.05 32.75
N ASN A 704 16.69 -11.27 33.08
CA ASN A 704 15.49 -11.58 33.86
C ASN A 704 14.22 -10.83 33.35
N PRO A 705 13.89 -10.93 32.06
CA PRO A 705 12.84 -10.11 31.46
C PRO A 705 11.45 -10.60 31.86
N LYS A 706 10.52 -9.67 32.14
CA LYS A 706 9.10 -9.99 32.29
C LYS A 706 8.42 -10.21 30.93
N VAL A 707 8.93 -9.54 29.91
CA VAL A 707 8.42 -9.60 28.54
C VAL A 707 9.56 -9.73 27.56
N ALA A 708 9.40 -10.59 26.56
CA ALA A 708 10.31 -10.77 25.45
C ALA A 708 9.60 -10.41 24.13
N VAL A 709 10.25 -9.58 23.32
CA VAL A 709 9.73 -9.21 21.98
C VAL A 709 10.64 -9.79 20.92
N ILE A 710 10.05 -10.47 19.94
CA ILE A 710 10.76 -11.06 18.81
C ILE A 710 10.28 -10.35 17.54
N CYS A 711 11.17 -9.59 16.92
CA CYS A 711 10.93 -8.96 15.62
C CYS A 711 11.28 -9.96 14.52
N VAL A 712 10.31 -10.42 13.75
CA VAL A 712 10.49 -11.47 12.77
C VAL A 712 9.35 -11.49 11.75
N VAL A 713 9.60 -11.99 10.53
CA VAL A 713 8.53 -12.21 9.54
C VAL A 713 8.02 -13.63 9.57
N TYR A 714 6.72 -13.79 9.41
CA TYR A 714 6.08 -15.09 9.33
C TYR A 714 6.66 -15.95 8.19
N GLY A 715 6.96 -17.23 8.48
CA GLY A 715 7.47 -18.16 7.49
C GLY A 715 8.84 -17.79 6.88
N ASN A 716 9.71 -17.08 7.63
CA ASN A 716 11.05 -16.69 7.16
C ASN A 716 11.93 -17.90 6.75
N ASN A 717 12.97 -17.64 5.95
CA ASN A 717 13.86 -18.70 5.44
C ASN A 717 14.81 -19.25 6.51
N PHE A 718 15.00 -18.56 7.63
CA PHE A 718 15.93 -18.90 8.69
C PHE A 718 15.29 -19.82 9.72
N ASN A 719 13.97 -20.03 9.64
CA ASN A 719 13.15 -20.72 10.65
C ASN A 719 13.27 -20.06 12.04
N HIS A 720 13.35 -18.73 12.10
CA HIS A 720 13.30 -17.95 13.34
C HIS A 720 11.85 -17.65 13.72
N PRO A 721 11.52 -17.53 15.02
CA PRO A 721 12.38 -17.92 16.14
C PRO A 721 12.50 -19.44 16.24
N ARG A 722 13.63 -19.91 16.74
CA ARG A 722 13.88 -21.34 16.99
C ARG A 722 13.09 -21.79 18.23
N ALA A 723 12.58 -23.01 18.20
CA ALA A 723 11.84 -23.58 19.33
C ALA A 723 12.64 -23.56 20.63
N GLU A 724 13.95 -23.88 20.53
CA GLU A 724 14.90 -23.84 21.66
C GLU A 724 14.97 -22.47 22.33
N VAL A 725 14.88 -21.37 21.57
CA VAL A 725 14.89 -20.01 22.12
C VAL A 725 13.58 -19.69 22.80
N LEU A 726 12.44 -20.12 22.23
CA LEU A 726 11.14 -19.96 22.86
C LEU A 726 11.08 -20.69 24.21
N GLU A 727 11.55 -21.94 24.25
CA GLU A 727 11.64 -22.73 25.50
C GLU A 727 12.51 -22.06 26.58
N LYS A 728 13.67 -21.48 26.19
CA LYS A 728 14.53 -20.73 27.11
C LYS A 728 13.83 -19.49 27.69
N LEU A 729 13.10 -18.75 26.84
CA LEU A 729 12.32 -17.56 27.26
C LEU A 729 11.18 -17.93 28.22
N GLU A 730 10.48 -19.05 27.94
CA GLU A 730 9.43 -19.58 28.82
C GLU A 730 10.01 -20.04 30.17
N LYS A 731 11.19 -20.69 30.19
CA LYS A 731 11.87 -21.10 31.42
C LYS A 731 12.23 -19.94 32.35
N VAL A 732 12.59 -18.75 31.80
CA VAL A 732 12.81 -17.56 32.61
C VAL A 732 11.55 -16.81 32.96
N GLY A 733 10.37 -17.30 32.53
CA GLY A 733 9.05 -16.74 32.86
C GLY A 733 8.67 -15.50 32.04
N ALA A 734 9.33 -15.25 30.91
CA ALA A 734 9.01 -14.11 30.06
C ALA A 734 7.72 -14.35 29.25
N LYS A 735 6.85 -13.35 29.22
CA LYS A 735 5.72 -13.34 28.26
C LYS A 735 6.23 -12.96 26.87
N ILE A 736 5.99 -13.81 25.88
CA ILE A 736 6.53 -13.65 24.53
C ILE A 736 5.50 -12.94 23.64
N TYR A 737 5.96 -11.92 22.91
CA TYR A 737 5.23 -11.27 21.82
C TYR A 737 6.07 -11.33 20.54
N ARG A 738 5.40 -11.45 19.38
CA ARG A 738 6.07 -11.63 18.08
C ARG A 738 5.42 -10.76 17.02
N THR A 739 6.23 -9.98 16.27
CA THR A 739 5.70 -9.08 15.23
C THR A 739 5.02 -9.82 14.08
N ASP A 740 5.39 -11.06 13.77
CA ASP A 740 4.75 -11.87 12.72
C ASP A 740 3.34 -12.36 13.10
N ILE A 741 3.05 -12.46 14.39
CA ILE A 741 1.74 -12.87 14.94
C ILE A 741 0.94 -11.64 15.37
N ASP A 742 1.52 -10.86 16.27
CA ASP A 742 0.87 -9.75 16.98
C ASP A 742 0.89 -8.42 16.20
N GLY A 743 1.67 -8.34 15.10
CA GLY A 743 1.90 -7.09 14.38
C GLY A 743 2.69 -6.07 15.20
N LEU A 744 2.35 -4.79 15.10
CA LEU A 744 2.90 -3.75 15.98
C LEU A 744 2.67 -4.11 17.44
N ILE A 745 3.74 -4.07 18.25
CA ILE A 745 3.67 -4.29 19.70
C ILE A 745 4.00 -2.97 20.38
N LYS A 746 3.00 -2.38 21.04
CA LYS A 746 3.08 -1.06 21.67
C LYS A 746 3.12 -1.17 23.19
N PHE A 747 4.18 -0.68 23.79
CA PHE A 747 4.33 -0.51 25.22
C PHE A 747 4.09 0.94 25.61
N LYS A 748 3.41 1.14 26.73
CA LYS A 748 3.17 2.46 27.30
C LYS A 748 3.48 2.44 28.79
N THR A 749 4.23 3.43 29.30
CA THR A 749 4.64 3.49 30.68
C THR A 749 4.70 4.92 31.21
N ASP A 750 4.26 5.09 32.46
CA ASP A 750 4.42 6.29 33.30
C ASP A 750 5.70 6.24 34.15
N GLY A 751 6.56 5.26 33.92
CA GLY A 751 7.75 4.99 34.72
C GLY A 751 7.52 4.05 35.90
N LYS A 752 6.27 3.68 36.22
CA LYS A 752 5.90 2.75 37.30
C LYS A 752 5.11 1.56 36.78
N LYS A 753 4.15 1.82 35.91
CA LYS A 753 3.29 0.79 35.28
C LYS A 753 3.71 0.61 33.82
N LEU A 754 3.64 -0.63 33.35
CA LEU A 754 3.86 -0.98 31.97
C LEU A 754 2.58 -1.64 31.43
N THR A 755 2.06 -1.10 30.35
CA THR A 755 0.95 -1.71 29.59
C THR A 755 1.43 -2.11 28.22
N VAL A 756 0.86 -3.16 27.65
CA VAL A 756 1.14 -3.63 26.30
C VAL A 756 -0.16 -3.78 25.54
N SER A 757 -0.14 -3.37 24.29
CA SER A 757 -1.21 -3.62 23.33
C SER A 757 -0.59 -4.04 21.98
N THR A 758 -1.36 -4.75 21.16
CA THR A 758 -0.93 -5.24 19.86
C THR A 758 -1.78 -4.67 18.72
N PHE A 759 -1.40 -4.90 17.50
CA PHE A 759 -2.10 -4.32 16.33
C PHE A 759 -3.56 -4.76 16.22
N GLY A 760 -3.95 -5.89 16.79
CA GLY A 760 -5.29 -6.44 16.74
C GLY A 760 -6.16 -6.15 17.97
N ASP A 761 -5.63 -5.46 18.98
CA ASP A 761 -6.31 -5.17 20.25
C ASP A 761 -7.22 -3.93 20.15
#